data_dc242b26cf0edcee092ca9c2f2f80175
#
_entry.id   dc242b26cf0edcee092ca9c2f2f80175
#
_cell.length_a   1.000
_cell.length_b   1.000
_cell.length_c   1.000
_cell.angle_alpha   90.00
_cell.angle_beta   90.00
_cell.angle_gamma   90.00
#
_symmetry.space_group_name_H-M   'P 1'
#
loop_
_entity.id
_entity.type
_entity.pdbx_description
1 polymer ?
#
loop_
_entity_poly.entity_id
_entity_poly.type
_entity_poly.pdbx_seq_one_letter_code
_entity_poly.pdbx_strand_id
1 'polypeptide(L)'
;MKTFKLNSPYKPLGDQPKAINSLVDGINNGNKEQTLLGVTGSGKTFTMANVIEKVQKPTLVISHNKTLAAQLYEEFKEFFPDNAVEYFVSYYDYYQPEAYVPRTDTFIDKESSVNEEIDMMRHSATQSLLSRDDVIVVSSVSCIYGIGSPEDYGEFAFGIAVGDNYDRSDILKKLVFMQYERNDIEFARGQFRVRGDVIEINPVHGTPPVRIELFGDEIDTISLIDKVTGKKTENLQRYMIFPAKHFVVGQDKMDKAIGNITSELDERLNELNLSNKLVEAQRLEQRTRFDVEMLQEMGFCPGVENYSMHLSGRKWGEKPYSLLKYFPEDYLTIIDESHVTLPQIRGMYNGDRVRKETLVEYGFRLPSAKENRPLRFDEFESSINQIIYVSATPGAYELSRSSNVVEQIIRPTGLVDPEVIIRPVKGQVEDLLGEVKKRAKKDERVLVTTLTKKMAEDLTDYYAKIGVKVRYMHSEIDTLERIEIVDDLRRGTFDVLVGVNLLREGLDLPEVSLVAILDADKEGFLRNETSLIQTIGRAARNINGQVIMYVDEMTDSVKNATAITNKRRKIQIKYNEKHGIVPKTTTRALKDKQESKDFDIEGTDISKIPKDELRLLISDLENDMKEAAAKLDFERAASLRDQIATLKGLKKES
;
A
#
# COMPACT_ATOMS: atom_id res chain seq x y z
N MET A 1 12.63 6.80 26.34
CA MET A 1 11.98 7.07 25.03
C MET A 1 13.03 6.89 23.96
N LYS A 2 12.75 6.09 22.92
CA LYS A 2 13.62 6.02 21.74
C LYS A 2 13.36 7.28 20.91
N THR A 3 14.40 7.85 20.32
CA THR A 3 14.33 9.06 19.48
C THR A 3 14.59 8.67 18.03
N PHE A 4 13.99 9.40 17.09
CA PHE A 4 14.32 9.24 15.69
C PHE A 4 15.76 9.66 15.43
N LYS A 5 16.50 8.76 14.76
CA LYS A 5 17.87 9.00 14.37
C LYS A 5 18.05 8.68 12.90
N LEU A 6 18.26 9.71 12.11
CA LEU A 6 18.47 9.58 10.66
C LEU A 6 19.85 8.96 10.38
N ASN A 7 19.85 7.86 9.66
CA ASN A 7 21.05 7.24 9.10
C ASN A 7 21.07 7.46 7.59
N SER A 8 21.95 8.32 7.11
CA SER A 8 22.04 8.59 5.68
C SER A 8 23.46 8.98 5.28
N PRO A 9 23.98 8.45 4.16
CA PRO A 9 25.25 8.90 3.59
C PRO A 9 25.14 10.30 2.96
N TYR A 10 23.92 10.81 2.78
CA TYR A 10 23.66 12.09 2.13
C TYR A 10 23.54 13.23 3.14
N LYS A 11 23.90 14.43 2.69
CA LYS A 11 23.65 15.69 3.41
C LYS A 11 22.62 16.52 2.62
N PRO A 12 21.78 17.31 3.30
CA PRO A 12 20.86 18.21 2.61
C PRO A 12 21.60 19.21 1.70
N LEU A 13 21.21 19.27 0.43
CA LEU A 13 21.78 20.13 -0.60
C LEU A 13 20.71 20.89 -1.38
N GLY A 14 21.09 21.88 -2.16
CA GLY A 14 20.18 22.71 -2.94
C GLY A 14 19.21 23.48 -2.05
N ASP A 15 17.92 23.33 -2.30
CA ASP A 15 16.84 23.95 -1.51
C ASP A 15 16.50 23.16 -0.23
N GLN A 16 16.98 21.93 -0.08
CA GLN A 16 16.61 21.06 1.05
C GLN A 16 16.88 21.69 2.42
N PRO A 17 18.05 22.30 2.72
CA PRO A 17 18.31 22.90 4.03
C PRO A 17 17.28 23.98 4.39
N LYS A 18 16.94 24.83 3.42
CA LYS A 18 15.96 25.90 3.60
C LYS A 18 14.55 25.31 3.79
N ALA A 19 14.20 24.31 2.99
CA ALA A 19 12.91 23.65 3.07
C ALA A 19 12.71 22.95 4.42
N ILE A 20 13.70 22.18 4.87
CA ILE A 20 13.69 21.48 6.17
C ILE A 20 13.51 22.49 7.31
N ASN A 21 14.31 23.54 7.37
CA ASN A 21 14.22 24.54 8.44
C ASN A 21 12.87 25.24 8.43
N SER A 22 12.38 25.68 7.27
CA SER A 22 11.09 26.35 7.16
C SER A 22 9.90 25.47 7.60
N LEU A 23 9.91 24.18 7.25
CA LEU A 23 8.87 23.23 7.67
C LEU A 23 8.93 22.95 9.18
N VAL A 24 10.15 22.74 9.71
CA VAL A 24 10.37 22.49 11.16
C VAL A 24 9.95 23.72 11.98
N ASP A 25 10.35 24.92 11.58
CA ASP A 25 9.96 26.16 12.24
C ASP A 25 8.43 26.33 12.21
N GLY A 26 7.78 26.01 11.08
CA GLY A 26 6.34 26.03 10.99
C GLY A 26 5.66 25.03 11.94
N ILE A 27 6.15 23.80 12.06
CA ILE A 27 5.64 22.81 13.01
C ILE A 27 5.80 23.29 14.46
N ASN A 28 6.98 23.79 14.81
CA ASN A 28 7.28 24.27 16.15
C ASN A 28 6.47 25.51 16.53
N ASN A 29 6.11 26.34 15.55
CA ASN A 29 5.26 27.53 15.73
C ASN A 29 3.75 27.16 15.74
N GLY A 30 3.38 25.87 15.65
CA GLY A 30 2.00 25.42 15.72
C GLY A 30 1.22 25.55 14.39
N ASN A 31 1.90 25.72 13.26
CA ASN A 31 1.24 25.71 11.96
C ASN A 31 0.53 24.37 11.76
N LYS A 32 -0.78 24.42 11.53
CA LYS A 32 -1.57 23.20 11.33
C LYS A 32 -1.32 22.57 9.95
N GLU A 33 -1.21 23.38 8.92
CA GLU A 33 -1.12 22.93 7.54
C GLU A 33 0.00 23.67 6.80
N GLN A 34 0.86 22.91 6.12
CA GLN A 34 1.98 23.42 5.32
C GLN A 34 2.09 22.62 4.02
N THR A 35 2.63 23.24 2.98
CA THR A 35 2.89 22.56 1.68
C THR A 35 4.37 22.56 1.33
N LEU A 36 4.91 21.39 1.00
CA LEU A 36 6.19 21.22 0.31
C LEU A 36 5.96 21.07 -1.19
N LEU A 37 6.16 22.15 -1.95
CA LEU A 37 6.15 22.12 -3.41
C LEU A 37 7.52 21.67 -3.89
N GLY A 38 7.68 20.36 -4.09
CA GLY A 38 8.96 19.76 -4.48
C GLY A 38 8.90 19.14 -5.87
N VAL A 39 9.75 19.62 -6.79
CA VAL A 39 9.84 19.05 -8.14
C VAL A 39 10.25 17.58 -8.12
N THR A 40 9.90 16.84 -9.16
CA THR A 40 10.32 15.43 -9.31
C THR A 40 11.85 15.31 -9.23
N GLY A 41 12.35 14.37 -8.42
CA GLY A 41 13.78 14.14 -8.22
C GLY A 41 14.49 15.17 -7.34
N SER A 42 13.78 16.05 -6.62
CA SER A 42 14.39 17.00 -5.67
C SER A 42 14.75 16.37 -4.32
N GLY A 43 14.42 15.07 -4.09
CA GLY A 43 14.69 14.39 -2.83
C GLY A 43 13.67 14.74 -1.74
N LYS A 44 12.37 14.79 -2.10
CA LYS A 44 11.26 15.07 -1.15
C LYS A 44 11.27 14.12 0.04
N THR A 45 11.45 12.81 -0.19
CA THR A 45 11.50 11.79 0.88
C THR A 45 12.61 12.06 1.88
N PHE A 46 13.80 12.44 1.39
CA PHE A 46 14.92 12.81 2.26
C PHE A 46 14.65 14.09 3.06
N THR A 47 13.96 15.06 2.47
CA THR A 47 13.51 16.27 3.19
C THR A 47 12.53 15.91 4.29
N MET A 48 11.54 15.04 4.00
CA MET A 48 10.57 14.54 5.00
C MET A 48 11.29 13.80 6.14
N ALA A 49 12.25 12.91 5.83
CA ALA A 49 13.03 12.19 6.84
C ALA A 49 13.80 13.15 7.78
N ASN A 50 14.43 14.19 7.24
CA ASN A 50 15.09 15.21 8.05
C ASN A 50 14.14 16.03 8.91
N VAL A 51 12.91 16.29 8.43
CA VAL A 51 11.87 16.95 9.23
C VAL A 51 11.46 16.05 10.38
N ILE A 52 11.18 14.78 10.14
CA ILE A 52 10.81 13.79 11.17
C ILE A 52 11.88 13.71 12.26
N GLU A 53 13.17 13.58 11.87
CA GLU A 53 14.27 13.56 12.82
C GLU A 53 14.32 14.81 13.69
N LYS A 54 14.07 15.99 13.12
CA LYS A 54 14.15 17.25 13.87
C LYS A 54 12.96 17.50 14.79
N VAL A 55 11.75 17.09 14.40
CA VAL A 55 10.53 17.32 15.18
C VAL A 55 10.24 16.25 16.21
N GLN A 56 10.80 15.05 16.05
CA GLN A 56 10.68 13.93 17.00
C GLN A 56 9.22 13.53 17.32
N LYS A 57 8.31 13.55 16.33
CA LYS A 57 6.91 13.17 16.50
C LYS A 57 6.60 11.87 15.77
N PRO A 58 5.78 10.97 16.37
CA PRO A 58 5.20 9.86 15.61
C PRO A 58 4.60 10.37 14.31
N THR A 59 4.84 9.68 13.21
CA THR A 59 4.51 10.21 11.88
C THR A 59 3.69 9.23 11.06
N LEU A 60 2.60 9.72 10.49
CA LEU A 60 1.80 9.01 9.48
C LEU A 60 2.12 9.57 8.10
N VAL A 61 2.61 8.72 7.20
CA VAL A 61 2.86 9.06 5.79
C VAL A 61 1.79 8.39 4.94
N ILE A 62 0.98 9.18 4.22
CA ILE A 62 -0.12 8.66 3.40
C ILE A 62 0.23 8.80 1.92
N SER A 63 0.09 7.72 1.18
CA SER A 63 0.25 7.66 -0.27
C SER A 63 -1.01 7.12 -0.96
N HIS A 64 -1.25 7.48 -2.21
CA HIS A 64 -2.48 7.13 -2.92
C HIS A 64 -2.54 5.68 -3.43
N ASN A 65 -1.43 4.93 -3.49
CA ASN A 65 -1.42 3.53 -3.91
C ASN A 65 -0.40 2.68 -3.13
N LYS A 66 -0.57 1.33 -3.21
CA LYS A 66 0.28 0.37 -2.51
C LYS A 66 1.75 0.43 -2.97
N THR A 67 2.00 0.57 -4.27
CA THR A 67 3.35 0.55 -4.85
C THR A 67 4.20 1.74 -4.37
N LEU A 68 3.62 2.94 -4.39
CA LEU A 68 4.32 4.13 -3.88
C LEU A 68 4.48 4.07 -2.37
N ALA A 69 3.48 3.56 -1.64
CA ALA A 69 3.60 3.33 -0.20
C ALA A 69 4.73 2.33 0.12
N ALA A 70 4.86 1.23 -0.65
CA ALA A 70 5.96 0.28 -0.48
C ALA A 70 7.34 0.93 -0.74
N GLN A 71 7.45 1.72 -1.80
CA GLN A 71 8.70 2.45 -2.08
C GLN A 71 9.06 3.41 -0.93
N LEU A 72 8.10 4.19 -0.42
CA LEU A 72 8.33 5.10 0.70
C LEU A 72 8.69 4.34 1.98
N TYR A 73 8.04 3.20 2.24
CA TYR A 73 8.37 2.33 3.37
C TYR A 73 9.82 1.87 3.34
N GLU A 74 10.29 1.35 2.19
CA GLU A 74 11.68 0.94 2.02
C GLU A 74 12.66 2.11 2.21
N GLU A 75 12.39 3.28 1.59
CA GLU A 75 13.21 4.48 1.74
C GLU A 75 13.28 4.94 3.21
N PHE A 76 12.15 4.99 3.93
CA PHE A 76 12.15 5.36 5.35
C PHE A 76 12.84 4.32 6.23
N LYS A 77 12.72 3.03 5.92
CA LYS A 77 13.40 1.96 6.63
C LYS A 77 14.93 2.03 6.49
N GLU A 78 15.41 2.41 5.30
CA GLU A 78 16.84 2.70 5.09
C GLU A 78 17.30 3.93 5.88
N PHE A 79 16.47 4.98 5.96
CA PHE A 79 16.78 6.20 6.71
C PHE A 79 16.70 6.03 8.24
N PHE A 80 15.84 5.12 8.74
CA PHE A 80 15.57 4.91 10.15
C PHE A 80 15.67 3.42 10.54
N PRO A 81 16.85 2.79 10.40
CA PRO A 81 17.02 1.36 10.62
C PRO A 81 16.77 0.91 12.08
N ASP A 82 16.96 1.81 13.05
CA ASP A 82 16.82 1.52 14.49
C ASP A 82 15.44 1.92 15.05
N ASN A 83 14.60 2.58 14.25
CA ASN A 83 13.27 3.04 14.62
C ASN A 83 12.16 2.13 14.06
N ALA A 84 10.95 2.26 14.57
CA ALA A 84 9.82 1.51 14.04
C ALA A 84 9.30 2.17 12.76
N VAL A 85 9.66 1.62 11.62
CA VAL A 85 9.07 1.98 10.34
C VAL A 85 8.12 0.87 9.94
N GLU A 86 6.84 1.20 9.83
CA GLU A 86 5.74 0.25 9.68
C GLU A 86 4.98 0.47 8.36
N TYR A 87 4.37 -0.60 7.85
CA TYR A 87 3.63 -0.58 6.59
C TYR A 87 2.16 -0.92 6.81
N PHE A 88 1.25 -0.05 6.39
CA PHE A 88 -0.18 -0.21 6.61
C PHE A 88 -0.99 0.06 5.35
N VAL A 89 -1.21 -0.97 4.54
CA VAL A 89 -2.02 -0.90 3.31
C VAL A 89 -3.16 -1.92 3.34
N SER A 90 -3.98 -1.97 2.30
CA SER A 90 -4.98 -3.03 2.17
C SER A 90 -4.31 -4.40 2.09
N TYR A 91 -4.69 -5.33 2.97
CA TYR A 91 -4.15 -6.69 3.05
C TYR A 91 -4.77 -7.67 2.06
N TYR A 92 -5.64 -7.18 1.17
CA TYR A 92 -6.20 -8.01 0.11
C TYR A 92 -5.33 -7.98 -1.14
N ASP A 93 -4.93 -9.16 -1.65
CA ASP A 93 -4.36 -9.30 -2.98
C ASP A 93 -5.46 -9.19 -4.04
N TYR A 94 -6.58 -9.85 -3.78
CA TYR A 94 -7.81 -9.71 -4.54
C TYR A 94 -8.95 -9.31 -3.60
N TYR A 95 -9.77 -8.35 -4.01
CA TYR A 95 -10.93 -7.91 -3.25
C TYR A 95 -12.10 -7.56 -4.16
N GLN A 96 -13.14 -8.37 -4.12
CA GLN A 96 -14.44 -8.09 -4.68
C GLN A 96 -15.40 -7.82 -3.51
N PRO A 97 -15.82 -6.56 -3.30
CA PRO A 97 -16.80 -6.28 -2.26
C PRO A 97 -18.15 -6.90 -2.59
N GLU A 98 -18.87 -7.31 -1.55
CA GLU A 98 -20.27 -7.71 -1.74
C GLU A 98 -21.06 -6.55 -2.35
N ALA A 99 -21.90 -6.85 -3.33
CA ALA A 99 -22.74 -5.88 -4.00
C ALA A 99 -24.04 -6.52 -4.50
N TYR A 100 -25.05 -5.70 -4.71
CA TYR A 100 -26.27 -6.13 -5.34
C TYR A 100 -26.63 -5.23 -6.51
N VAL A 101 -26.98 -5.83 -7.64
CA VAL A 101 -27.39 -5.13 -8.86
C VAL A 101 -28.90 -5.34 -9.05
N PRO A 102 -29.75 -4.39 -8.62
CA PRO A 102 -31.21 -4.55 -8.65
C PRO A 102 -31.77 -4.81 -10.04
N ARG A 103 -31.15 -4.24 -11.07
CA ARG A 103 -31.60 -4.35 -12.46
C ARG A 103 -31.57 -5.80 -12.99
N THR A 104 -30.63 -6.59 -12.54
CA THR A 104 -30.39 -7.97 -12.98
C THR A 104 -30.70 -8.99 -11.89
N ASP A 105 -31.17 -8.55 -10.72
CA ASP A 105 -31.37 -9.38 -9.51
C ASP A 105 -30.11 -10.23 -9.20
N THR A 106 -28.95 -9.63 -9.31
CA THR A 106 -27.68 -10.33 -9.14
C THR A 106 -27.00 -9.90 -7.85
N PHE A 107 -26.86 -10.85 -6.92
CA PHE A 107 -26.01 -10.66 -5.74
C PHE A 107 -24.59 -11.13 -6.04
N ILE A 108 -23.64 -10.31 -5.73
CA ILE A 108 -22.20 -10.56 -5.86
C ILE A 108 -21.68 -10.80 -4.45
N ASP A 109 -21.24 -12.02 -4.18
CA ASP A 109 -20.63 -12.35 -2.90
C ASP A 109 -19.29 -11.63 -2.71
N LYS A 110 -18.92 -11.41 -1.44
CA LYS A 110 -17.59 -10.93 -1.09
C LYS A 110 -16.58 -12.02 -1.40
N GLU A 111 -15.68 -11.77 -2.32
CA GLU A 111 -14.50 -12.60 -2.55
C GLU A 111 -13.25 -11.83 -2.16
N SER A 112 -12.35 -12.48 -1.44
CA SER A 112 -11.08 -11.86 -1.06
C SER A 112 -10.02 -12.91 -0.81
N SER A 113 -8.80 -12.64 -1.28
CA SER A 113 -7.60 -13.33 -0.86
C SER A 113 -6.80 -12.42 0.05
N VAL A 114 -6.44 -12.92 1.21
CA VAL A 114 -5.68 -12.16 2.21
C VAL A 114 -4.20 -12.44 2.02
N ASN A 115 -3.41 -11.38 1.94
CA ASN A 115 -1.97 -11.44 2.00
C ASN A 115 -1.52 -11.50 3.46
N GLU A 116 -1.04 -12.64 3.92
CA GLU A 116 -0.65 -12.85 5.31
C GLU A 116 0.52 -11.96 5.76
N GLU A 117 1.44 -11.64 4.85
CA GLU A 117 2.57 -10.77 5.16
C GLU A 117 2.11 -9.32 5.38
N ILE A 118 1.22 -8.81 4.52
CA ILE A 118 0.65 -7.47 4.70
C ILE A 118 -0.22 -7.41 5.97
N ASP A 119 -1.00 -8.47 6.26
CA ASP A 119 -1.78 -8.53 7.49
C ASP A 119 -0.89 -8.53 8.73
N MET A 120 0.22 -9.27 8.71
CA MET A 120 1.26 -9.24 9.75
C MET A 120 1.83 -7.83 9.95
N MET A 121 2.17 -7.12 8.86
CA MET A 121 2.68 -5.75 8.92
C MET A 121 1.66 -4.77 9.51
N ARG A 122 0.36 -4.97 9.25
CA ARG A 122 -0.71 -4.15 9.84
C ARG A 122 -0.82 -4.34 11.35
N HIS A 123 -0.70 -5.58 11.83
CA HIS A 123 -0.64 -5.87 13.26
C HIS A 123 0.61 -5.28 13.90
N SER A 124 1.77 -5.36 13.23
CA SER A 124 3.01 -4.70 13.67
C SER A 124 2.81 -3.19 13.83
N ALA A 125 2.19 -2.53 12.85
CA ALA A 125 1.94 -1.09 12.90
C ALA A 125 1.07 -0.67 14.10
N THR A 126 -0.04 -1.37 14.35
CA THR A 126 -0.92 -1.05 15.49
C THR A 126 -0.26 -1.32 16.83
N GLN A 127 0.51 -2.40 16.93
CA GLN A 127 1.27 -2.71 18.14
C GLN A 127 2.36 -1.66 18.40
N SER A 128 3.14 -1.29 17.38
CA SER A 128 4.20 -0.29 17.50
C SER A 128 3.65 1.05 17.97
N LEU A 129 2.51 1.49 17.45
CA LEU A 129 1.83 2.73 17.88
C LEU A 129 1.39 2.71 19.34
N LEU A 130 1.04 1.54 19.90
CA LEU A 130 0.62 1.41 21.30
C LEU A 130 1.78 1.21 22.27
N SER A 131 2.98 0.86 21.78
CA SER A 131 4.12 0.48 22.63
C SER A 131 5.36 1.35 22.48
N ARG A 132 5.42 2.22 21.47
CA ARG A 132 6.59 3.04 21.13
C ARG A 132 6.21 4.45 20.74
N ASP A 133 7.14 5.39 20.93
CA ASP A 133 7.00 6.80 20.53
C ASP A 133 7.73 7.13 19.21
N ASP A 134 8.66 6.27 18.79
CA ASP A 134 9.51 6.45 17.61
C ASP A 134 8.98 5.67 16.40
N VAL A 135 7.72 5.94 16.01
CA VAL A 135 7.00 5.19 14.98
C VAL A 135 6.71 6.03 13.74
N ILE A 136 7.09 5.52 12.58
CA ILE A 136 6.68 6.03 11.27
C ILE A 136 5.79 4.97 10.61
N VAL A 137 4.54 5.30 10.33
CA VAL A 137 3.65 4.42 9.57
C VAL A 137 3.49 4.93 8.16
N VAL A 138 3.90 4.15 7.18
CA VAL A 138 3.63 4.43 5.77
C VAL A 138 2.38 3.69 5.34
N SER A 139 1.37 4.44 4.93
CA SER A 139 0.04 3.90 4.63
C SER A 139 -0.47 4.31 3.26
N SER A 140 -1.35 3.47 2.70
CA SER A 140 -2.28 3.90 1.66
C SER A 140 -3.51 4.55 2.29
N VAL A 141 -4.50 4.92 1.49
CA VAL A 141 -5.81 5.41 1.98
C VAL A 141 -6.53 4.39 2.89
N SER A 142 -6.00 3.17 3.04
CA SER A 142 -6.52 2.19 4.00
C SER A 142 -6.54 2.69 5.45
N CYS A 143 -5.72 3.68 5.80
CA CYS A 143 -5.68 4.27 7.14
C CYS A 143 -6.99 4.92 7.60
N ILE A 144 -7.88 5.29 6.67
CA ILE A 144 -9.18 5.90 7.01
C ILE A 144 -10.30 4.87 7.20
N TYR A 145 -10.06 3.59 6.92
CA TYR A 145 -11.04 2.54 7.13
C TYR A 145 -11.09 2.07 8.59
N GLY A 146 -12.27 1.61 9.00
CA GLY A 146 -12.48 1.09 10.35
C GLY A 146 -11.63 -0.15 10.61
N ILE A 147 -10.96 -0.13 11.76
CA ILE A 147 -10.30 -1.27 12.42
C ILE A 147 -10.83 -1.34 13.85
N GLY A 148 -10.42 -2.25 14.68
CA GLY A 148 -10.88 -2.31 16.08
C GLY A 148 -10.58 -1.05 16.91
N SER A 149 -11.20 -0.90 18.07
CA SER A 149 -10.91 0.15 19.04
C SER A 149 -9.46 -0.01 19.57
N PRO A 150 -8.62 1.05 19.56
CA PRO A 150 -7.30 0.97 20.17
C PRO A 150 -7.36 0.76 21.68
N GLU A 151 -8.41 1.28 22.34
CA GLU A 151 -8.65 1.07 23.77
C GLU A 151 -8.87 -0.42 24.06
N ASP A 152 -9.78 -1.09 23.32
CA ASP A 152 -10.05 -2.52 23.48
C ASP A 152 -8.82 -3.36 23.12
N TYR A 153 -8.16 -3.05 21.98
CA TYR A 153 -6.96 -3.76 21.55
C TYR A 153 -5.81 -3.65 22.57
N GLY A 154 -5.63 -2.49 23.20
CA GLY A 154 -4.63 -2.26 24.25
C GLY A 154 -5.01 -2.87 25.60
N GLU A 155 -6.31 -2.85 25.98
CA GLU A 155 -6.80 -3.43 27.24
C GLU A 155 -6.62 -4.95 27.27
N PHE A 156 -6.76 -5.61 26.13
CA PHE A 156 -6.53 -7.04 26.00
C PHE A 156 -5.07 -7.43 25.81
N ALA A 157 -4.16 -6.47 25.62
CA ALA A 157 -2.74 -6.77 25.60
C ALA A 157 -2.31 -7.30 26.99
N PHE A 158 -1.63 -8.44 26.98
CA PHE A 158 -1.28 -9.17 28.19
C PHE A 158 0.24 -9.20 28.40
N GLY A 159 0.70 -8.48 29.43
CA GLY A 159 2.11 -8.47 29.82
C GLY A 159 2.44 -9.63 30.75
N ILE A 160 3.58 -10.28 30.50
CA ILE A 160 4.17 -11.33 31.34
C ILE A 160 5.63 -11.03 31.62
N ALA A 161 6.10 -11.41 32.80
CA ALA A 161 7.50 -11.31 33.19
C ALA A 161 7.97 -12.59 33.90
N VAL A 162 9.27 -12.84 33.86
CA VAL A 162 9.88 -13.93 34.64
C VAL A 162 9.66 -13.67 36.13
N GLY A 163 9.18 -14.68 36.83
CA GLY A 163 8.80 -14.60 38.26
C GLY A 163 7.34 -14.22 38.52
N ASP A 164 6.56 -13.89 37.49
CA ASP A 164 5.11 -13.69 37.65
C ASP A 164 4.40 -15.00 37.98
N ASN A 165 3.36 -14.92 38.84
CA ASN A 165 2.52 -16.06 39.17
C ASN A 165 1.21 -16.03 38.38
N TYR A 166 1.02 -17.03 37.55
CA TYR A 166 -0.20 -17.24 36.75
C TYR A 166 -0.56 -18.70 36.68
N ASP A 167 -1.80 -19.03 37.03
CA ASP A 167 -2.34 -20.35 36.66
C ASP A 167 -2.26 -20.54 35.15
N ARG A 168 -1.72 -21.69 34.74
CA ARG A 168 -1.61 -22.04 33.30
C ARG A 168 -2.95 -21.92 32.58
N SER A 169 -4.04 -22.35 33.24
CA SER A 169 -5.39 -22.29 32.64
C SER A 169 -5.83 -20.84 32.35
N ASP A 170 -5.40 -19.90 33.17
CA ASP A 170 -5.76 -18.49 33.00
C ASP A 170 -4.98 -17.85 31.83
N ILE A 171 -3.72 -18.23 31.63
CA ILE A 171 -2.96 -17.82 30.45
C ILE A 171 -3.68 -18.36 29.19
N LEU A 172 -4.08 -19.64 29.19
CA LEU A 172 -4.75 -20.25 28.03
C LEU A 172 -6.11 -19.59 27.73
N LYS A 173 -6.91 -19.31 28.76
CA LYS A 173 -8.18 -18.58 28.63
C LYS A 173 -7.96 -17.19 28.02
N LYS A 174 -6.93 -16.45 28.49
CA LYS A 174 -6.59 -15.14 27.94
C LYS A 174 -6.18 -15.23 26.48
N LEU A 175 -5.39 -16.24 26.07
CA LEU A 175 -5.00 -16.43 24.67
C LEU A 175 -6.22 -16.70 23.77
N VAL A 176 -7.12 -17.59 24.18
CA VAL A 176 -8.37 -17.85 23.46
C VAL A 176 -9.23 -16.59 23.37
N PHE A 177 -9.34 -15.84 24.47
CA PHE A 177 -10.08 -14.59 24.50
C PHE A 177 -9.48 -13.53 23.56
N MET A 178 -8.16 -13.50 23.43
CA MET A 178 -7.43 -12.66 22.46
C MET A 178 -7.50 -13.20 21.02
N GLN A 179 -8.33 -14.22 20.75
CA GLN A 179 -8.56 -14.83 19.44
C GLN A 179 -7.33 -15.59 18.89
N TYR A 180 -6.45 -16.09 19.76
CA TYR A 180 -5.46 -17.10 19.38
C TYR A 180 -6.13 -18.47 19.30
N GLU A 181 -5.80 -19.24 18.28
CA GLU A 181 -6.30 -20.60 18.10
C GLU A 181 -5.32 -21.62 18.68
N ARG A 182 -5.83 -22.60 19.45
CA ARG A 182 -4.99 -23.70 19.90
C ARG A 182 -4.80 -24.72 18.78
N ASN A 183 -3.55 -24.96 18.42
CA ASN A 183 -3.21 -26.01 17.46
C ASN A 183 -1.87 -26.65 17.88
N ASP A 184 -1.93 -27.89 18.37
CA ASP A 184 -0.74 -28.61 18.88
C ASP A 184 0.04 -29.30 17.73
N ILE A 185 -0.49 -29.31 16.49
CA ILE A 185 0.11 -29.98 15.30
C ILE A 185 0.73 -28.92 14.40
N GLU A 186 -0.10 -28.01 13.88
CA GLU A 186 0.33 -26.88 13.08
C GLU A 186 0.66 -25.71 14.01
N PHE A 187 1.68 -24.92 13.66
CA PHE A 187 2.08 -23.77 14.46
C PHE A 187 2.12 -22.53 13.57
N ALA A 188 0.94 -22.22 13.02
CA ALA A 188 0.76 -21.05 12.16
C ALA A 188 0.72 -19.73 12.97
N ARG A 189 0.76 -18.61 12.30
CA ARG A 189 0.61 -17.28 12.88
C ARG A 189 -0.77 -17.13 13.56
N GLY A 190 -0.82 -16.54 14.75
CA GLY A 190 -2.05 -16.42 15.55
C GLY A 190 -2.46 -17.71 16.25
N GLN A 191 -1.57 -18.69 16.31
CA GLN A 191 -1.82 -19.95 17.01
C GLN A 191 -0.92 -20.11 18.23
N PHE A 192 -1.36 -20.92 19.20
CA PHE A 192 -0.55 -21.36 20.32
C PHE A 192 -0.64 -22.88 20.49
N ARG A 193 0.38 -23.46 21.09
CA ARG A 193 0.41 -24.88 21.43
C ARG A 193 0.88 -25.07 22.87
N VAL A 194 0.50 -26.21 23.47
CA VAL A 194 0.77 -26.50 24.90
C VAL A 194 1.35 -27.91 25.02
N ARG A 195 2.49 -28.03 25.69
CA ARG A 195 3.12 -29.32 25.99
C ARG A 195 3.59 -29.35 27.44
N GLY A 196 2.80 -29.97 28.33
CA GLY A 196 3.05 -29.94 29.77
C GLY A 196 2.97 -28.51 30.32
N ASP A 197 4.04 -28.05 30.95
CA ASP A 197 4.15 -26.72 31.51
C ASP A 197 4.77 -25.69 30.55
N VAL A 198 4.85 -26.04 29.25
CA VAL A 198 5.36 -25.18 28.21
C VAL A 198 4.22 -24.70 27.32
N ILE A 199 4.10 -23.37 27.18
CA ILE A 199 3.19 -22.70 26.26
C ILE A 199 4.02 -22.02 25.17
N GLU A 200 3.73 -22.29 23.93
CA GLU A 200 4.36 -21.63 22.78
C GLU A 200 3.31 -20.84 21.99
N ILE A 201 3.62 -19.60 21.70
CA ILE A 201 2.73 -18.67 21.00
C ILE A 201 3.43 -18.19 19.73
N ASN A 202 2.74 -18.25 18.59
CA ASN A 202 3.21 -17.65 17.34
C ASN A 202 2.46 -16.32 17.11
N PRO A 203 3.11 -15.18 17.44
CA PRO A 203 2.46 -13.87 17.40
C PRO A 203 2.04 -13.45 15.99
N VAL A 204 1.02 -12.59 15.91
CA VAL A 204 0.48 -12.13 14.61
C VAL A 204 1.32 -11.03 13.95
N HIS A 205 2.22 -10.39 14.69
CA HIS A 205 2.96 -9.18 14.28
C HIS A 205 4.40 -9.44 13.80
N GLY A 206 4.73 -10.70 13.48
CA GLY A 206 5.98 -11.04 12.79
C GLY A 206 7.22 -11.19 13.67
N THR A 207 7.10 -11.10 15.01
CA THR A 207 8.19 -11.52 15.89
C THR A 207 8.32 -13.05 15.90
N PRO A 208 9.52 -13.60 16.17
CA PRO A 208 9.67 -15.04 16.35
C PRO A 208 8.70 -15.57 17.41
N PRO A 209 8.31 -16.86 17.32
CA PRO A 209 7.44 -17.45 18.33
C PRO A 209 8.05 -17.36 19.74
N VAL A 210 7.17 -17.19 20.72
CA VAL A 210 7.52 -17.04 22.13
C VAL A 210 7.21 -18.31 22.88
N ARG A 211 8.17 -18.81 23.66
CA ARG A 211 8.01 -19.94 24.56
C ARG A 211 8.00 -19.43 26.00
N ILE A 212 6.99 -19.84 26.75
CA ILE A 212 6.80 -19.59 28.18
C ILE A 212 6.92 -20.93 28.89
N GLU A 213 7.85 -21.06 29.80
CA GLU A 213 8.03 -22.26 30.64
C GLU A 213 7.59 -21.94 32.05
N LEU A 214 6.69 -22.76 32.58
CA LEU A 214 6.15 -22.61 33.94
C LEU A 214 6.79 -23.62 34.88
N PHE A 215 7.04 -23.22 36.12
CA PHE A 215 7.34 -24.11 37.23
C PHE A 215 6.23 -23.99 38.29
N GLY A 216 5.27 -24.91 38.26
CA GLY A 216 4.00 -24.73 38.95
C GLY A 216 3.21 -23.56 38.34
N ASP A 217 2.90 -22.55 39.14
CA ASP A 217 2.19 -21.33 38.72
C ASP A 217 3.15 -20.15 38.44
N GLU A 218 4.46 -20.34 38.60
CA GLU A 218 5.45 -19.29 38.39
C GLU A 218 6.01 -19.38 36.93
N ILE A 219 6.13 -18.25 36.27
CA ILE A 219 6.81 -18.15 34.97
C ILE A 219 8.33 -18.22 35.20
N ASP A 220 8.94 -19.39 34.91
CA ASP A 220 10.36 -19.63 35.09
C ASP A 220 11.20 -18.99 33.98
N THR A 221 10.81 -19.19 32.69
CA THR A 221 11.52 -18.59 31.58
C THR A 221 10.59 -18.13 30.47
N ILE A 222 11.00 -17.02 29.81
CA ILE A 222 10.40 -16.53 28.56
C ILE A 222 11.50 -16.47 27.52
N SER A 223 11.30 -17.11 26.34
CA SER A 223 12.30 -17.12 25.29
C SER A 223 11.68 -17.00 23.90
N LEU A 224 12.40 -16.35 22.99
CA LEU A 224 12.12 -16.45 21.56
C LEU A 224 12.65 -17.79 21.05
N ILE A 225 11.92 -18.40 20.12
CA ILE A 225 12.31 -19.66 19.49
C ILE A 225 12.31 -19.55 17.99
N ASP A 226 13.18 -20.30 17.35
CA ASP A 226 13.13 -20.53 15.92
C ASP A 226 11.92 -21.40 15.56
N LYS A 227 11.08 -20.95 14.63
CA LYS A 227 9.82 -21.61 14.26
C LYS A 227 10.02 -23.05 13.74
N VAL A 228 11.10 -23.29 13.02
CA VAL A 228 11.36 -24.57 12.35
C VAL A 228 12.03 -25.56 13.29
N THR A 229 13.09 -25.13 13.97
CA THR A 229 13.90 -26.01 14.82
C THR A 229 13.41 -26.08 16.27
N GLY A 230 12.57 -25.14 16.70
CA GLY A 230 12.12 -25.01 18.10
C GLY A 230 13.24 -24.62 19.08
N LYS A 231 14.43 -24.25 18.60
CA LYS A 231 15.55 -23.87 19.46
C LYS A 231 15.36 -22.46 20.00
N LYS A 232 15.73 -22.25 21.27
CA LYS A 232 15.78 -20.92 21.89
C LYS A 232 16.82 -20.05 21.17
N THR A 233 16.41 -18.86 20.78
CA THR A 233 17.29 -17.87 20.13
C THR A 233 17.67 -16.74 21.07
N GLU A 234 16.74 -16.32 21.94
CA GLU A 234 16.93 -15.23 22.88
C GLU A 234 16.10 -15.47 24.15
N ASN A 235 16.63 -15.09 25.32
CA ASN A 235 15.87 -15.09 26.59
C ASN A 235 15.37 -13.68 26.89
N LEU A 236 14.10 -13.56 27.26
CA LEU A 236 13.44 -12.31 27.59
C LEU A 236 13.12 -12.24 29.09
N GLN A 237 13.20 -11.04 29.66
CA GLN A 237 12.76 -10.79 31.06
C GLN A 237 11.26 -10.52 31.13
N ARG A 238 10.69 -9.95 30.06
CA ARG A 238 9.26 -9.63 29.91
C ARG A 238 8.83 -9.70 28.47
N TYR A 239 7.57 -9.99 28.23
CA TYR A 239 6.98 -9.97 26.92
C TYR A 239 5.53 -9.46 26.98
N MET A 240 5.10 -8.72 25.94
CA MET A 240 3.73 -8.25 25.80
C MET A 240 3.05 -9.03 24.66
N ILE A 241 1.97 -9.72 24.98
CA ILE A 241 1.17 -10.47 24.03
C ILE A 241 0.01 -9.57 23.60
N PHE A 242 -0.13 -9.35 22.30
CA PHE A 242 -1.22 -8.56 21.71
C PHE A 242 -2.27 -9.48 21.09
N PRO A 243 -3.53 -9.02 20.96
CA PRO A 243 -4.61 -9.81 20.35
C PRO A 243 -4.29 -10.28 18.92
N ALA A 244 -4.77 -11.47 18.56
CA ALA A 244 -4.59 -12.06 17.24
C ALA A 244 -5.48 -11.44 16.15
N LYS A 245 -6.48 -10.64 16.52
CA LYS A 245 -7.39 -9.91 15.62
C LYS A 245 -7.51 -8.47 16.07
N HIS A 246 -7.74 -7.55 15.12
CA HIS A 246 -7.98 -6.14 15.47
C HIS A 246 -9.35 -5.91 16.11
N PHE A 247 -10.35 -6.72 15.75
CA PHE A 247 -11.69 -6.69 16.35
C PHE A 247 -11.74 -7.72 17.49
N VAL A 248 -11.38 -7.30 18.67
CA VAL A 248 -11.53 -8.07 19.91
C VAL A 248 -12.47 -7.31 20.83
N VAL A 249 -13.48 -7.99 21.34
CA VAL A 249 -14.55 -7.39 22.14
C VAL A 249 -14.74 -8.23 23.40
N GLY A 250 -14.78 -7.57 24.58
CA GLY A 250 -15.07 -8.25 25.84
C GLY A 250 -16.47 -8.83 25.91
N GLN A 251 -16.66 -9.90 26.73
CA GLN A 251 -17.95 -10.62 26.80
C GLN A 251 -19.12 -9.69 27.11
N ASP A 252 -18.97 -8.78 28.08
CA ASP A 252 -20.04 -7.83 28.45
C ASP A 252 -20.43 -6.89 27.30
N LYS A 253 -19.45 -6.49 26.47
CA LYS A 253 -19.70 -5.67 25.28
C LYS A 253 -20.33 -6.51 24.16
N MET A 254 -19.91 -7.78 24.03
CA MET A 254 -20.47 -8.73 23.05
C MET A 254 -21.94 -8.99 23.35
N ASP A 255 -22.30 -9.26 24.60
CA ASP A 255 -23.68 -9.52 25.00
C ASP A 255 -24.59 -8.31 24.73
N LYS A 256 -24.10 -7.10 25.02
CA LYS A 256 -24.80 -5.85 24.69
C LYS A 256 -24.96 -5.66 23.18
N ALA A 257 -23.90 -5.93 22.42
CA ALA A 257 -23.91 -5.81 20.97
C ALA A 257 -24.94 -6.78 20.34
N ILE A 258 -24.97 -8.03 20.82
CA ILE A 258 -25.94 -9.04 20.37
C ILE A 258 -27.38 -8.59 20.67
N GLY A 259 -27.63 -8.06 21.87
CA GLY A 259 -28.94 -7.48 22.21
C GLY A 259 -29.34 -6.34 21.27
N ASN A 260 -28.41 -5.42 20.97
CA ASN A 260 -28.67 -4.30 20.07
C ASN A 260 -28.89 -4.77 18.61
N ILE A 261 -28.10 -5.74 18.13
CA ILE A 261 -28.25 -6.33 16.80
C ILE A 261 -29.64 -6.99 16.66
N THR A 262 -30.07 -7.72 17.68
CA THR A 262 -31.38 -8.40 17.70
C THR A 262 -32.51 -7.37 17.69
N SER A 263 -32.43 -6.33 18.50
CA SER A 263 -33.43 -5.24 18.51
C SER A 263 -33.51 -4.53 17.16
N GLU A 264 -32.39 -4.20 16.54
CA GLU A 264 -32.34 -3.57 15.21
C GLU A 264 -32.94 -4.50 14.14
N LEU A 265 -32.66 -5.81 14.24
CA LEU A 265 -33.27 -6.80 13.34
C LEU A 265 -34.79 -6.79 13.46
N ASP A 266 -35.32 -6.88 14.67
CA ASP A 266 -36.78 -6.93 14.90
C ASP A 266 -37.47 -5.65 14.40
N GLU A 267 -36.89 -4.48 14.64
CA GLU A 267 -37.37 -3.20 14.10
C GLU A 267 -37.35 -3.21 12.56
N ARG A 268 -36.27 -3.66 11.95
CA ARG A 268 -36.15 -3.68 10.49
C ARG A 268 -37.05 -4.70 9.83
N LEU A 269 -37.26 -5.86 10.44
CA LEU A 269 -38.22 -6.85 9.95
C LEU A 269 -39.66 -6.31 9.96
N ASN A 270 -40.05 -5.58 11.00
CA ASN A 270 -41.35 -4.91 11.06
C ASN A 270 -41.52 -3.89 9.92
N GLU A 271 -40.52 -3.04 9.66
CA GLU A 271 -40.54 -2.09 8.55
C GLU A 271 -40.67 -2.77 7.18
N LEU A 272 -39.90 -3.84 6.93
CA LEU A 272 -39.93 -4.58 5.67
C LEU A 272 -41.29 -5.28 5.47
N ASN A 273 -41.85 -5.90 6.52
CA ASN A 273 -43.14 -6.54 6.47
C ASN A 273 -44.29 -5.55 6.21
N LEU A 274 -44.27 -4.39 6.88
CA LEU A 274 -45.25 -3.31 6.65
C LEU A 274 -45.14 -2.76 5.21
N SER A 275 -43.95 -2.80 4.63
CA SER A 275 -43.69 -2.38 3.24
C SER A 275 -43.94 -3.51 2.22
N ASN A 276 -44.43 -4.68 2.65
CA ASN A 276 -44.67 -5.88 1.83
C ASN A 276 -43.41 -6.41 1.11
N LYS A 277 -42.20 -6.17 1.71
CA LYS A 277 -40.88 -6.66 1.26
C LYS A 277 -40.55 -7.98 1.95
N LEU A 278 -41.34 -9.02 1.67
CA LEU A 278 -41.28 -10.29 2.41
C LEU A 278 -40.01 -11.10 2.13
N VAL A 279 -39.50 -11.04 0.90
CA VAL A 279 -38.26 -11.74 0.50
C VAL A 279 -37.05 -11.10 1.19
N GLU A 280 -37.00 -9.77 1.21
CA GLU A 280 -35.96 -9.01 1.89
C GLU A 280 -35.99 -9.26 3.41
N ALA A 281 -37.18 -9.33 3.99
CA ALA A 281 -37.36 -9.64 5.41
C ALA A 281 -36.81 -11.03 5.76
N GLN A 282 -37.21 -12.07 5.01
CA GLN A 282 -36.74 -13.44 5.23
C GLN A 282 -35.23 -13.58 5.07
N ARG A 283 -34.66 -12.97 4.03
CA ARG A 283 -33.24 -12.99 3.76
C ARG A 283 -32.45 -12.35 4.91
N LEU A 284 -32.88 -11.18 5.35
CA LEU A 284 -32.22 -10.44 6.44
C LEU A 284 -32.32 -11.23 7.76
N GLU A 285 -33.48 -11.77 8.08
CA GLU A 285 -33.71 -12.56 9.29
C GLU A 285 -32.80 -13.79 9.34
N GLN A 286 -32.81 -14.60 8.30
CA GLN A 286 -32.00 -15.81 8.23
C GLN A 286 -30.54 -15.53 8.40
N ARG A 287 -30.02 -14.54 7.69
CA ARG A 287 -28.59 -14.17 7.75
C ARG A 287 -28.20 -13.62 9.12
N THR A 288 -28.97 -12.68 9.64
CA THR A 288 -28.61 -12.01 10.89
C THR A 288 -28.70 -12.95 12.09
N ARG A 289 -29.73 -13.83 12.16
CA ARG A 289 -29.83 -14.81 13.24
C ARG A 289 -28.66 -15.81 13.21
N PHE A 290 -28.26 -16.27 12.04
CA PHE A 290 -27.08 -17.12 11.88
C PHE A 290 -25.79 -16.41 12.34
N ASP A 291 -25.60 -15.16 11.94
CA ASP A 291 -24.42 -14.38 12.35
C ASP A 291 -24.42 -14.14 13.88
N VAL A 292 -25.60 -13.92 14.50
CA VAL A 292 -25.74 -13.76 15.96
C VAL A 292 -25.41 -15.07 16.69
N GLU A 293 -25.87 -16.23 16.21
CA GLU A 293 -25.51 -17.52 16.78
C GLU A 293 -24.00 -17.76 16.75
N MET A 294 -23.34 -17.46 15.63
CA MET A 294 -21.88 -17.55 15.54
C MET A 294 -21.17 -16.59 16.51
N LEU A 295 -21.65 -15.36 16.66
CA LEU A 295 -21.09 -14.41 17.62
C LEU A 295 -21.22 -14.90 19.07
N GLN A 296 -22.35 -15.56 19.44
CA GLN A 296 -22.57 -16.14 20.75
C GLN A 296 -21.64 -17.32 21.05
N GLU A 297 -21.50 -18.24 20.09
CA GLU A 297 -20.75 -19.49 20.29
C GLU A 297 -19.24 -19.32 20.09
N MET A 298 -18.83 -18.52 19.11
CA MET A 298 -17.44 -18.42 18.67
C MET A 298 -16.82 -17.03 18.91
N GLY A 299 -17.62 -16.03 19.30
CA GLY A 299 -17.16 -14.64 19.40
C GLY A 299 -16.82 -13.97 18.06
N PHE A 300 -17.13 -14.61 16.93
CA PHE A 300 -16.82 -14.15 15.58
C PHE A 300 -17.82 -14.68 14.56
N CYS A 301 -18.06 -13.91 13.49
CA CYS A 301 -18.81 -14.37 12.31
C CYS A 301 -18.17 -13.83 11.02
N PRO A 302 -18.37 -14.49 9.85
CA PRO A 302 -17.95 -13.95 8.56
C PRO A 302 -18.65 -12.61 8.27
N GLY A 303 -17.85 -11.56 8.00
CA GLY A 303 -18.40 -10.21 7.80
C GLY A 303 -18.72 -9.48 9.11
N VAL A 304 -18.07 -9.86 10.22
CA VAL A 304 -18.22 -9.23 11.56
C VAL A 304 -18.08 -7.70 11.50
N GLU A 305 -17.34 -7.18 10.56
CA GLU A 305 -17.19 -5.74 10.32
C GLU A 305 -18.52 -5.02 10.05
N ASN A 306 -19.54 -5.71 9.53
CA ASN A 306 -20.87 -5.13 9.30
C ASN A 306 -21.61 -4.83 10.62
N TYR A 307 -21.19 -5.43 11.72
CA TYR A 307 -21.71 -5.20 13.06
C TYR A 307 -20.80 -4.29 13.91
N SER A 308 -19.77 -3.68 13.30
CA SER A 308 -18.74 -2.90 13.99
C SER A 308 -19.29 -1.73 14.83
N MET A 309 -20.42 -1.14 14.46
CA MET A 309 -21.08 -0.09 15.25
C MET A 309 -21.52 -0.62 16.61
N HIS A 310 -22.21 -1.77 16.64
CA HIS A 310 -22.69 -2.40 17.87
C HIS A 310 -21.54 -2.96 18.71
N LEU A 311 -20.59 -3.65 18.08
CA LEU A 311 -19.44 -4.26 18.75
C LEU A 311 -18.52 -3.22 19.40
N SER A 312 -18.39 -2.03 18.79
CA SER A 312 -17.61 -0.92 19.36
C SER A 312 -18.42 -0.01 20.29
N GLY A 313 -19.72 -0.26 20.49
CA GLY A 313 -20.60 0.56 21.30
C GLY A 313 -20.82 1.98 20.77
N ARG A 314 -20.50 2.24 19.49
CA ARG A 314 -20.70 3.54 18.84
C ARG A 314 -22.18 3.81 18.57
N LYS A 315 -22.53 5.10 18.60
CA LYS A 315 -23.85 5.57 18.17
C LYS A 315 -23.84 5.81 16.66
N TRP A 316 -25.02 5.86 16.09
CA TRP A 316 -25.23 6.21 14.69
C TRP A 316 -24.59 7.55 14.35
N GLY A 317 -23.80 7.59 13.26
CA GLY A 317 -23.11 8.79 12.80
C GLY A 317 -21.78 9.09 13.50
N GLU A 318 -21.41 8.38 14.56
CA GLU A 318 -20.10 8.52 15.19
C GLU A 318 -19.00 7.99 14.28
N LYS A 319 -17.84 8.66 14.29
CA LYS A 319 -16.72 8.28 13.46
C LYS A 319 -16.18 6.89 13.83
N PRO A 320 -15.88 6.02 12.83
CA PRO A 320 -15.30 4.73 13.10
C PRO A 320 -13.86 4.85 13.62
N TYR A 321 -13.45 3.86 14.41
CA TYR A 321 -12.06 3.74 14.84
C TYR A 321 -11.19 3.33 13.65
N SER A 322 -10.33 4.23 13.20
CA SER A 322 -9.38 4.01 12.12
C SER A 322 -7.94 4.03 12.66
N LEU A 323 -6.96 3.80 11.80
CA LEU A 323 -5.55 3.84 12.18
C LEU A 323 -5.16 5.18 12.84
N LEU A 324 -5.79 6.30 12.43
CA LEU A 324 -5.51 7.62 12.98
C LEU A 324 -5.78 7.69 14.49
N LYS A 325 -6.71 6.88 15.02
CA LYS A 325 -7.03 6.85 16.45
C LYS A 325 -5.96 6.12 17.29
N TYR A 326 -5.11 5.30 16.67
CA TYR A 326 -3.99 4.63 17.32
C TYR A 326 -2.80 5.56 17.56
N PHE A 327 -2.72 6.67 16.84
CA PHE A 327 -1.71 7.69 17.05
C PHE A 327 -1.98 8.48 18.34
N PRO A 328 -0.92 8.97 19.04
CA PRO A 328 -1.10 9.94 20.12
C PRO A 328 -1.70 11.25 19.59
N GLU A 329 -2.16 12.13 20.48
CA GLU A 329 -2.75 13.41 20.06
C GLU A 329 -1.75 14.29 19.29
N ASP A 330 -0.48 14.27 19.69
CA ASP A 330 0.58 15.04 19.04
C ASP A 330 1.39 14.18 18.05
N TYR A 331 0.93 14.10 16.82
CA TYR A 331 1.61 13.40 15.74
C TYR A 331 1.65 14.23 14.46
N LEU A 332 2.57 13.91 13.57
CA LEU A 332 2.72 14.54 12.27
C LEU A 332 2.08 13.69 11.17
N THR A 333 1.32 14.31 10.30
CA THR A 333 0.81 13.67 9.06
C THR A 333 1.54 14.24 7.85
N ILE A 334 2.01 13.38 6.98
CA ILE A 334 2.60 13.74 5.69
C ILE A 334 1.76 13.10 4.59
N ILE A 335 1.23 13.90 3.67
CA ILE A 335 0.47 13.38 2.52
C ILE A 335 1.33 13.52 1.27
N ASP A 336 1.84 12.38 0.81
CA ASP A 336 2.63 12.34 -0.42
C ASP A 336 1.72 12.32 -1.65
N GLU A 337 2.17 12.97 -2.73
CA GLU A 337 1.41 13.26 -3.94
C GLU A 337 -0.01 13.74 -3.60
N SER A 338 -0.10 14.76 -2.73
CA SER A 338 -1.33 15.25 -2.10
C SER A 338 -2.43 15.60 -3.11
N HIS A 339 -2.06 16.10 -4.29
CA HIS A 339 -2.97 16.41 -5.38
C HIS A 339 -3.79 15.22 -5.91
N VAL A 340 -3.34 13.98 -5.63
CA VAL A 340 -4.07 12.73 -5.94
C VAL A 340 -4.63 12.11 -4.68
N THR A 341 -3.85 12.07 -3.60
CA THR A 341 -4.21 11.40 -2.35
C THR A 341 -5.44 12.04 -1.68
N LEU A 342 -5.52 13.37 -1.63
CA LEU A 342 -6.66 14.06 -1.03
C LEU A 342 -7.99 13.85 -1.76
N PRO A 343 -8.06 14.01 -3.11
CA PRO A 343 -9.27 13.65 -3.84
C PRO A 343 -9.70 12.19 -3.64
N GLN A 344 -8.75 11.27 -3.52
CA GLN A 344 -9.05 9.87 -3.25
C GLN A 344 -9.65 9.68 -1.85
N ILE A 345 -9.05 10.24 -0.80
CA ILE A 345 -9.61 10.22 0.56
C ILE A 345 -11.03 10.78 0.56
N ARG A 346 -11.27 11.88 -0.13
CA ARG A 346 -12.58 12.55 -0.24
C ARG A 346 -13.63 11.69 -0.95
N GLY A 347 -13.21 10.91 -1.96
CA GLY A 347 -14.10 10.08 -2.76
C GLY A 347 -14.51 8.74 -2.11
N MET A 348 -13.68 8.20 -1.18
CA MET A 348 -13.86 6.85 -0.63
C MET A 348 -15.22 6.65 0.08
N TYR A 349 -15.64 7.60 0.90
CA TYR A 349 -16.89 7.52 1.64
C TYR A 349 -18.12 7.37 0.73
N ASN A 350 -18.20 8.17 -0.33
CA ASN A 350 -19.38 8.17 -1.20
C ASN A 350 -19.55 6.86 -1.97
N GLY A 351 -18.46 6.27 -2.45
CA GLY A 351 -18.48 4.98 -3.14
C GLY A 351 -18.96 3.83 -2.24
N ASP A 352 -18.45 3.77 -1.01
CA ASP A 352 -18.84 2.75 -0.04
C ASP A 352 -20.32 2.91 0.39
N ARG A 353 -20.76 4.14 0.62
CA ARG A 353 -22.11 4.46 1.05
C ARG A 353 -23.16 3.96 0.06
N VAL A 354 -23.05 4.30 -1.22
CA VAL A 354 -24.05 3.92 -2.26
C VAL A 354 -24.20 2.39 -2.33
N ARG A 355 -23.10 1.67 -2.29
CA ARG A 355 -23.09 0.20 -2.31
C ARG A 355 -23.84 -0.37 -1.10
N LYS A 356 -23.57 0.13 0.11
CA LYS A 356 -24.21 -0.35 1.35
C LYS A 356 -25.67 0.06 1.47
N GLU A 357 -26.06 1.23 0.99
CA GLU A 357 -27.46 1.64 0.92
C GLU A 357 -28.27 0.63 0.11
N THR A 358 -27.75 0.17 -1.03
CA THR A 358 -28.40 -0.86 -1.85
C THR A 358 -28.51 -2.20 -1.10
N LEU A 359 -27.44 -2.66 -0.44
CA LEU A 359 -27.47 -3.91 0.33
C LEU A 359 -28.50 -3.88 1.49
N VAL A 360 -28.62 -2.74 2.17
CA VAL A 360 -29.59 -2.53 3.25
C VAL A 360 -31.02 -2.44 2.71
N GLU A 361 -31.25 -1.76 1.60
CA GLU A 361 -32.57 -1.61 1.00
C GLU A 361 -33.15 -2.95 0.57
N TYR A 362 -32.33 -3.85 0.04
CA TYR A 362 -32.73 -5.17 -0.46
C TYR A 362 -32.55 -6.31 0.55
N GLY A 363 -32.40 -6.00 1.85
CA GLY A 363 -32.41 -6.98 2.94
C GLY A 363 -31.16 -7.89 3.02
N PHE A 364 -30.02 -7.50 2.46
CA PHE A 364 -28.77 -8.24 2.60
C PHE A 364 -28.01 -7.89 3.87
N ARG A 365 -28.20 -6.68 4.40
CA ARG A 365 -27.51 -6.18 5.60
C ARG A 365 -28.46 -5.33 6.46
N LEU A 366 -28.16 -5.28 7.78
CA LEU A 366 -28.82 -4.37 8.70
C LEU A 366 -28.49 -2.90 8.37
N PRO A 367 -29.34 -1.94 8.72
CA PRO A 367 -29.05 -0.51 8.58
C PRO A 367 -27.71 -0.08 9.16
N SER A 368 -27.32 -0.61 10.33
CA SER A 368 -26.06 -0.34 11.02
C SER A 368 -24.80 -0.70 10.23
N ALA A 369 -24.90 -1.61 9.24
CA ALA A 369 -23.80 -1.96 8.35
C ALA A 369 -23.27 -0.74 7.56
N LYS A 370 -24.09 0.33 7.40
CA LYS A 370 -23.65 1.60 6.80
C LYS A 370 -22.62 2.34 7.64
N GLU A 371 -22.54 2.07 8.95
CA GLU A 371 -21.57 2.67 9.86
C GLU A 371 -20.21 1.94 9.89
N ASN A 372 -20.10 0.78 9.24
CA ASN A 372 -18.80 0.21 8.83
C ASN A 372 -18.33 0.92 7.56
N ARG A 373 -17.75 2.08 7.69
CA ARG A 373 -17.42 3.00 6.60
C ARG A 373 -16.03 3.63 6.77
N PRO A 374 -15.41 4.11 5.70
CA PRO A 374 -14.26 4.97 5.86
C PRO A 374 -14.66 6.29 6.55
N LEU A 375 -13.68 6.98 7.10
CA LEU A 375 -13.88 8.33 7.60
C LEU A 375 -14.42 9.23 6.49
N ARG A 376 -15.36 10.12 6.84
CA ARG A 376 -15.69 11.25 5.98
C ARG A 376 -14.51 12.22 5.95
N PHE A 377 -14.45 13.06 4.93
CA PHE A 377 -13.32 13.98 4.79
C PHE A 377 -13.19 14.98 5.96
N ASP A 378 -14.31 15.49 6.47
CA ASP A 378 -14.36 16.34 7.67
C ASP A 378 -13.90 15.60 8.94
N GLU A 379 -14.23 14.32 9.07
CA GLU A 379 -13.77 13.48 10.17
C GLU A 379 -12.25 13.21 10.08
N PHE A 380 -11.74 13.01 8.86
CA PHE A 380 -10.32 12.89 8.60
C PHE A 380 -9.57 14.19 8.99
N GLU A 381 -10.02 15.36 8.51
CA GLU A 381 -9.43 16.65 8.84
C GLU A 381 -9.42 16.94 10.35
N SER A 382 -10.49 16.55 11.05
CA SER A 382 -10.60 16.74 12.50
C SER A 382 -9.74 15.77 13.33
N SER A 383 -9.28 14.67 12.71
CA SER A 383 -8.44 13.66 13.37
C SER A 383 -6.94 13.94 13.23
N ILE A 384 -6.56 14.94 12.43
CA ILE A 384 -5.16 15.29 12.18
C ILE A 384 -4.77 16.50 13.03
N ASN A 385 -3.61 16.41 13.68
CA ASN A 385 -3.02 17.52 14.43
C ASN A 385 -2.28 18.49 13.50
N GLN A 386 -1.15 18.06 12.91
CA GLN A 386 -0.36 18.86 11.98
C GLN A 386 -0.12 18.09 10.68
N ILE A 387 -0.12 18.77 9.56
CA ILE A 387 -0.02 18.17 8.23
C ILE A 387 0.98 18.88 7.32
N ILE A 388 1.76 18.08 6.58
CA ILE A 388 2.56 18.54 5.45
C ILE A 388 2.01 17.89 4.17
N TYR A 389 1.54 18.70 3.26
CA TYR A 389 1.20 18.29 1.90
C TYR A 389 2.45 18.29 1.05
N VAL A 390 2.74 17.17 0.40
CA VAL A 390 3.93 17.01 -0.43
C VAL A 390 3.50 16.75 -1.87
N SER A 391 3.90 17.63 -2.80
CA SER A 391 3.55 17.48 -4.21
C SER A 391 4.46 18.30 -5.11
N ALA A 392 4.64 17.88 -6.36
CA ALA A 392 5.23 18.70 -7.42
C ALA A 392 4.21 19.69 -8.03
N THR A 393 2.93 19.39 -7.85
CA THR A 393 1.77 20.11 -8.41
C THR A 393 0.64 20.16 -7.38
N PRO A 394 0.82 20.83 -6.22
CA PRO A 394 -0.22 20.91 -5.21
C PRO A 394 -1.48 21.57 -5.79
N GLY A 395 -2.66 21.09 -5.36
CA GLY A 395 -3.95 21.60 -5.79
C GLY A 395 -4.34 22.89 -5.08
N ALA A 396 -5.44 23.49 -5.52
CA ALA A 396 -5.96 24.71 -4.92
C ALA A 396 -6.34 24.55 -3.44
N TYR A 397 -6.78 23.34 -3.05
CA TYR A 397 -7.14 23.04 -1.66
C TYR A 397 -5.91 23.16 -0.75
N GLU A 398 -4.81 22.46 -1.05
CA GLU A 398 -3.59 22.49 -0.25
C GLU A 398 -3.02 23.90 -0.14
N LEU A 399 -2.95 24.61 -1.28
CA LEU A 399 -2.44 25.98 -1.33
C LEU A 399 -3.28 26.97 -0.53
N SER A 400 -4.60 26.83 -0.53
CA SER A 400 -5.50 27.71 0.21
C SER A 400 -5.49 27.47 1.72
N ARG A 401 -5.15 26.24 2.14
CA ARG A 401 -5.15 25.84 3.55
C ARG A 401 -3.79 26.05 4.22
N SER A 402 -2.71 25.99 3.43
CA SER A 402 -1.36 26.09 3.96
C SER A 402 -1.00 27.47 4.43
N SER A 403 -0.60 27.57 5.69
CA SER A 403 -0.01 28.79 6.27
C SER A 403 1.42 29.04 5.77
N ASN A 404 2.08 28.00 5.24
CA ASN A 404 3.44 28.07 4.72
C ASN A 404 3.56 27.16 3.48
N VAL A 405 3.99 27.73 2.35
CA VAL A 405 4.28 27.01 1.11
C VAL A 405 5.78 27.09 0.84
N VAL A 406 6.42 25.94 0.94
CA VAL A 406 7.88 25.82 0.81
C VAL A 406 8.23 25.24 -0.54
N GLU A 407 8.99 25.96 -1.34
CA GLU A 407 9.45 25.51 -2.65
C GLU A 407 10.77 24.75 -2.54
N GLN A 408 10.87 23.60 -3.22
CA GLN A 408 12.07 22.79 -3.38
C GLN A 408 12.27 22.49 -4.86
N ILE A 409 12.89 23.42 -5.57
CA ILE A 409 13.04 23.42 -7.03
C ILE A 409 14.43 22.90 -7.44
N ILE A 410 15.47 23.19 -6.66
CA ILE A 410 16.86 22.80 -6.97
C ILE A 410 17.09 21.34 -6.58
N ARG A 411 17.49 20.52 -7.56
CA ARG A 411 17.87 19.13 -7.32
C ARG A 411 19.30 19.03 -6.78
N PRO A 412 19.55 18.18 -5.79
CA PRO A 412 20.93 17.93 -5.29
C PRO A 412 21.91 17.46 -6.37
N THR A 413 21.41 16.78 -7.40
CA THR A 413 22.19 16.28 -8.54
C THR A 413 22.58 17.34 -9.56
N GLY A 414 22.05 18.56 -9.43
CA GLY A 414 22.19 19.62 -10.43
C GLY A 414 21.36 19.41 -11.70
N LEU A 415 20.59 18.33 -11.81
CA LEU A 415 19.71 18.10 -12.95
C LEU A 415 18.67 19.20 -13.08
N VAL A 416 18.47 19.66 -14.29
CA VAL A 416 17.49 20.71 -14.62
C VAL A 416 16.21 20.10 -15.18
N ASP A 417 15.11 20.83 -15.13
CA ASP A 417 13.88 20.41 -15.81
C ASP A 417 14.13 20.27 -17.32
N PRO A 418 13.48 19.28 -18.00
CA PRO A 418 13.75 19.02 -19.40
C PRO A 418 13.36 20.20 -20.30
N GLU A 419 14.01 20.28 -21.45
CA GLU A 419 13.60 21.20 -22.51
C GLU A 419 12.29 20.73 -23.10
N VAL A 420 11.31 21.64 -23.22
CA VAL A 420 10.00 21.35 -23.83
C VAL A 420 9.96 21.91 -25.25
N ILE A 421 9.74 21.02 -26.21
CA ILE A 421 9.68 21.33 -27.64
C ILE A 421 8.25 21.12 -28.12
N ILE A 422 7.66 22.12 -28.76
CA ILE A 422 6.33 22.04 -29.35
C ILE A 422 6.48 21.72 -30.84
N ARG A 423 5.76 20.71 -31.32
CA ARG A 423 5.70 20.31 -32.74
C ARG A 423 4.24 20.13 -33.19
N PRO A 424 3.93 20.24 -34.49
CA PRO A 424 2.58 20.05 -35.01
C PRO A 424 2.11 18.59 -34.85
N VAL A 425 0.80 18.40 -34.69
CA VAL A 425 0.18 17.06 -34.59
C VAL A 425 0.27 16.32 -35.94
N LYS A 426 0.15 17.05 -37.03
CA LYS A 426 0.27 16.46 -38.37
C LYS A 426 1.65 15.83 -38.59
N GLY A 427 1.67 14.52 -38.85
CA GLY A 427 2.92 13.76 -39.00
C GLY A 427 3.63 13.40 -37.72
N GLN A 428 2.96 13.48 -36.54
CA GLN A 428 3.54 13.22 -35.23
C GLN A 428 4.13 11.80 -35.12
N VAL A 429 3.56 10.80 -35.78
CA VAL A 429 4.00 9.40 -35.68
C VAL A 429 5.36 9.20 -36.40
N GLU A 430 5.51 9.76 -37.60
CA GLU A 430 6.74 9.69 -38.37
C GLU A 430 7.86 10.55 -37.79
N ASP A 431 7.51 11.74 -37.31
CA ASP A 431 8.46 12.62 -36.63
C ASP A 431 8.99 11.97 -35.35
N LEU A 432 8.10 11.41 -34.52
CA LEU A 432 8.48 10.68 -33.32
C LEU A 432 9.36 9.46 -33.64
N LEU A 433 9.07 8.72 -34.71
CA LEU A 433 9.91 7.61 -35.16
C LEU A 433 11.37 8.04 -35.42
N GLY A 434 11.54 9.22 -36.04
CA GLY A 434 12.86 9.81 -36.22
C GLY A 434 13.60 10.06 -34.94
N GLU A 435 12.92 10.58 -33.90
CA GLU A 435 13.48 10.82 -32.59
C GLU A 435 13.79 9.53 -31.83
N VAL A 436 12.88 8.54 -31.89
CA VAL A 436 13.10 7.20 -31.32
C VAL A 436 14.38 6.56 -31.85
N LYS A 437 14.55 6.54 -33.17
CA LYS A 437 15.76 5.98 -33.78
C LYS A 437 17.05 6.69 -33.37
N LYS A 438 17.00 8.02 -33.14
CA LYS A 438 18.14 8.78 -32.64
C LYS A 438 18.51 8.40 -31.20
N ARG A 439 17.50 8.16 -30.35
CA ARG A 439 17.69 7.79 -28.94
C ARG A 439 18.16 6.34 -28.79
N ALA A 440 17.52 5.40 -29.50
CA ALA A 440 17.92 3.99 -29.50
C ALA A 440 19.40 3.80 -29.89
N LYS A 441 19.90 4.57 -30.87
CA LYS A 441 21.34 4.56 -31.24
C LYS A 441 22.28 4.99 -30.13
N LYS A 442 21.78 5.72 -29.12
CA LYS A 442 22.57 6.21 -27.97
C LYS A 442 22.32 5.37 -26.71
N ASP A 443 21.60 4.26 -26.85
CA ASP A 443 21.14 3.41 -25.72
C ASP A 443 20.30 4.17 -24.68
N GLU A 444 19.52 5.17 -25.15
CA GLU A 444 18.59 5.96 -24.36
C GLU A 444 17.17 5.46 -24.56
N ARG A 445 16.29 5.63 -23.56
CA ARG A 445 14.90 5.14 -23.58
C ARG A 445 13.91 6.27 -23.85
N VAL A 446 12.77 5.90 -24.44
CA VAL A 446 11.70 6.82 -24.83
C VAL A 446 10.38 6.41 -24.19
N LEU A 447 9.69 7.36 -23.58
CA LEU A 447 8.31 7.20 -23.12
C LEU A 447 7.36 7.94 -24.05
N VAL A 448 6.26 7.29 -24.44
CA VAL A 448 5.24 7.87 -25.31
C VAL A 448 3.88 7.81 -24.62
N THR A 449 3.20 8.95 -24.50
CA THR A 449 1.85 9.01 -23.96
C THR A 449 0.82 9.25 -25.05
N THR A 450 -0.21 8.40 -25.07
CA THR A 450 -1.37 8.48 -25.98
C THR A 450 -2.64 8.82 -25.20
N LEU A 451 -3.74 9.12 -25.90
CA LEU A 451 -5.04 9.41 -25.28
C LEU A 451 -5.89 8.17 -25.03
N THR A 452 -5.74 7.13 -25.84
CA THR A 452 -6.57 5.92 -25.78
C THR A 452 -5.72 4.65 -25.81
N LYS A 453 -6.26 3.56 -25.26
CA LYS A 453 -5.64 2.22 -25.34
C LYS A 453 -5.42 1.80 -26.79
N LYS A 454 -6.45 1.97 -27.63
CA LYS A 454 -6.37 1.62 -29.06
C LYS A 454 -5.23 2.35 -29.76
N MET A 455 -5.06 3.65 -29.51
CA MET A 455 -3.94 4.41 -30.10
C MET A 455 -2.59 3.90 -29.60
N ALA A 456 -2.48 3.46 -28.33
CA ALA A 456 -1.24 2.87 -27.81
C ALA A 456 -0.92 1.55 -28.50
N GLU A 457 -1.91 0.68 -28.67
CA GLU A 457 -1.80 -0.60 -29.37
C GLU A 457 -1.43 -0.40 -30.84
N ASP A 458 -2.19 0.41 -31.56
CA ASP A 458 -1.95 0.69 -32.99
C ASP A 458 -0.54 1.27 -33.23
N LEU A 459 -0.08 2.18 -32.35
CA LEU A 459 1.26 2.76 -32.44
C LEU A 459 2.35 1.72 -32.16
N THR A 460 2.13 0.87 -31.15
CA THR A 460 3.08 -0.21 -30.81
C THR A 460 3.21 -1.20 -31.96
N ASP A 461 2.09 -1.65 -32.53
CA ASP A 461 2.08 -2.55 -33.66
C ASP A 461 2.78 -1.95 -34.90
N TYR A 462 2.52 -0.67 -35.18
CA TYR A 462 3.18 0.02 -36.25
C TYR A 462 4.71 0.08 -36.05
N TYR A 463 5.16 0.46 -34.85
CA TYR A 463 6.60 0.56 -34.56
C TYR A 463 7.27 -0.82 -34.55
N ALA A 464 6.63 -1.85 -34.02
CA ALA A 464 7.14 -3.21 -34.04
C ALA A 464 7.34 -3.73 -35.48
N LYS A 465 6.35 -3.50 -36.40
CA LYS A 465 6.44 -3.89 -37.79
C LYS A 465 7.61 -3.27 -38.56
N ILE A 466 8.06 -2.09 -38.14
CA ILE A 466 9.22 -1.41 -38.74
C ILE A 466 10.52 -1.63 -37.97
N GLY A 467 10.54 -2.60 -37.05
CA GLY A 467 11.74 -3.08 -36.37
C GLY A 467 12.18 -2.25 -35.14
N VAL A 468 11.29 -1.42 -34.55
CA VAL A 468 11.55 -0.74 -33.31
C VAL A 468 11.23 -1.68 -32.16
N LYS A 469 12.13 -1.80 -31.18
CA LYS A 469 11.88 -2.53 -29.95
C LYS A 469 10.96 -1.71 -29.05
N VAL A 470 9.67 -2.04 -29.05
CA VAL A 470 8.61 -1.28 -28.38
C VAL A 470 7.70 -2.22 -27.59
N ARG A 471 7.25 -1.76 -26.43
CA ARG A 471 6.16 -2.37 -25.66
C ARG A 471 5.10 -1.33 -25.33
N TYR A 472 3.86 -1.78 -25.14
CA TYR A 472 2.81 -0.92 -24.58
C TYR A 472 2.43 -1.40 -23.20
N MET A 473 1.88 -0.48 -22.40
CA MET A 473 1.42 -0.75 -21.06
C MET A 473 0.07 -0.05 -20.83
N HIS A 474 -0.92 -0.73 -20.27
CA HIS A 474 -2.23 -0.18 -19.93
C HIS A 474 -2.68 -0.50 -18.50
N SER A 475 -3.83 0.03 -18.09
CA SER A 475 -4.31 -0.06 -16.70
C SER A 475 -4.73 -1.47 -16.24
N GLU A 476 -4.88 -2.42 -17.15
CA GLU A 476 -5.31 -3.80 -16.86
C GLU A 476 -4.13 -4.76 -16.71
N ILE A 477 -2.90 -4.29 -16.94
CA ILE A 477 -1.69 -5.06 -16.70
C ILE A 477 -1.49 -5.24 -15.20
N ASP A 478 -1.23 -6.47 -14.79
CA ASP A 478 -0.96 -6.84 -13.41
C ASP A 478 0.23 -6.06 -12.83
N THR A 479 0.26 -5.92 -11.51
CA THR A 479 1.29 -5.17 -10.80
C THR A 479 2.68 -5.79 -11.00
N LEU A 480 2.79 -7.12 -10.99
CA LEU A 480 4.06 -7.84 -11.20
C LEU A 480 4.56 -7.66 -12.64
N GLU A 481 3.71 -7.89 -13.62
CA GLU A 481 4.05 -7.68 -15.04
C GLU A 481 4.44 -6.22 -15.31
N ARG A 482 3.80 -5.26 -14.63
CA ARG A 482 4.16 -3.84 -14.73
C ARG A 482 5.58 -3.57 -14.24
N ILE A 483 5.99 -4.20 -13.14
CA ILE A 483 7.37 -4.09 -12.61
C ILE A 483 8.36 -4.68 -13.61
N GLU A 484 8.07 -5.84 -14.18
CA GLU A 484 8.90 -6.47 -15.19
C GLU A 484 9.08 -5.62 -16.44
N ILE A 485 7.98 -5.04 -16.98
CA ILE A 485 8.04 -4.14 -18.13
C ILE A 485 8.94 -2.93 -17.86
N VAL A 486 8.85 -2.38 -16.64
CA VAL A 486 9.69 -1.23 -16.24
C VAL A 486 11.16 -1.63 -16.13
N ASP A 487 11.46 -2.77 -15.53
CA ASP A 487 12.82 -3.28 -15.41
C ASP A 487 13.41 -3.66 -16.78
N ASP A 488 12.63 -4.25 -17.66
CA ASP A 488 13.03 -4.56 -19.03
C ASP A 488 13.35 -3.30 -19.85
N LEU A 489 12.55 -2.21 -19.70
CA LEU A 489 12.86 -0.92 -20.29
C LEU A 489 14.22 -0.39 -19.78
N ARG A 490 14.44 -0.45 -18.48
CA ARG A 490 15.69 -0.01 -17.86
C ARG A 490 16.89 -0.83 -18.31
N ARG A 491 16.74 -2.15 -18.46
CA ARG A 491 17.78 -3.06 -18.97
C ARG A 491 18.04 -2.91 -20.47
N GLY A 492 17.16 -2.23 -21.21
CA GLY A 492 17.28 -2.05 -22.65
C GLY A 492 16.81 -3.25 -23.48
N THR A 493 16.00 -4.12 -22.90
CA THR A 493 15.34 -5.20 -23.66
C THR A 493 14.49 -4.61 -24.79
N PHE A 494 13.93 -3.42 -24.55
CA PHE A 494 13.26 -2.60 -25.57
C PHE A 494 13.55 -1.11 -25.32
N ASP A 495 13.33 -0.27 -26.37
CA ASP A 495 13.75 1.13 -26.39
C ASP A 495 12.60 2.10 -26.09
N VAL A 496 11.35 1.69 -26.38
CA VAL A 496 10.16 2.54 -26.32
C VAL A 496 9.07 1.91 -25.51
N LEU A 497 8.56 2.65 -24.53
CA LEU A 497 7.35 2.29 -23.79
C LEU A 497 6.22 3.24 -24.18
N VAL A 498 5.13 2.68 -24.71
CA VAL A 498 3.91 3.42 -25.07
C VAL A 498 2.82 3.19 -24.03
N GLY A 499 2.08 4.23 -23.65
CA GLY A 499 0.96 4.04 -22.75
C GLY A 499 0.03 5.23 -22.59
N VAL A 500 -1.16 4.98 -22.03
CA VAL A 500 -2.22 5.99 -21.91
C VAL A 500 -2.10 6.84 -20.65
N ASN A 501 -1.84 6.26 -19.51
CA ASN A 501 -1.87 6.94 -18.22
C ASN A 501 -0.79 6.44 -17.25
N LEU A 502 0.19 5.80 -17.77
CA LEU A 502 1.13 4.96 -17.04
C LEU A 502 2.18 5.72 -16.28
N LEU A 503 2.30 6.99 -16.61
CA LEU A 503 3.45 7.79 -16.23
C LEU A 503 3.13 8.73 -15.08
N ARG A 504 1.97 8.55 -14.43
CA ARG A 504 1.55 9.49 -13.39
C ARG A 504 2.43 9.45 -12.16
N GLU A 505 2.80 8.25 -11.66
CA GLU A 505 3.41 8.19 -10.31
C GLU A 505 4.30 6.93 -10.14
N GLY A 506 5.35 7.07 -9.33
CA GLY A 506 6.16 5.94 -8.84
C GLY A 506 7.22 5.38 -9.80
N LEU A 507 7.33 5.86 -11.04
CA LEU A 507 8.35 5.38 -11.97
C LEU A 507 9.62 6.23 -11.85
N ASP A 508 10.72 5.59 -11.51
CA ASP A 508 12.07 6.16 -11.48
C ASP A 508 12.89 5.58 -12.63
N LEU A 509 12.97 6.34 -13.73
CA LEU A 509 13.55 5.91 -15.00
C LEU A 509 14.66 6.88 -15.44
N PRO A 510 15.86 6.80 -14.86
CA PRO A 510 16.97 7.68 -15.23
C PRO A 510 17.48 7.45 -16.65
N GLU A 511 17.18 6.32 -17.26
CA GLU A 511 17.55 5.96 -18.62
C GLU A 511 16.69 6.67 -19.70
N VAL A 512 15.54 7.25 -19.29
CA VAL A 512 14.62 7.94 -20.19
C VAL A 512 15.15 9.34 -20.51
N SER A 513 15.52 9.57 -21.75
CA SER A 513 15.98 10.87 -22.28
C SER A 513 14.91 11.62 -23.06
N LEU A 514 13.86 10.93 -23.55
CA LEU A 514 12.76 11.56 -24.27
C LEU A 514 11.40 11.13 -23.72
N VAL A 515 10.55 12.10 -23.48
CA VAL A 515 9.12 11.91 -23.27
C VAL A 515 8.35 12.56 -24.40
N ALA A 516 7.54 11.80 -25.14
CA ALA A 516 6.69 12.29 -26.19
C ALA A 516 5.22 12.27 -25.75
N ILE A 517 4.54 13.40 -25.92
CA ILE A 517 3.13 13.56 -25.59
C ILE A 517 2.36 13.80 -26.89
N LEU A 518 1.68 12.77 -27.35
CA LEU A 518 0.86 12.84 -28.56
C LEU A 518 -0.46 13.56 -28.25
N ASP A 519 -0.97 14.32 -29.22
CA ASP A 519 -2.23 15.07 -29.11
C ASP A 519 -2.32 15.83 -27.76
N ALA A 520 -1.29 16.60 -27.45
CA ALA A 520 -1.19 17.29 -26.15
C ALA A 520 -2.17 18.46 -25.99
N ASP A 521 -2.76 18.92 -27.08
CA ASP A 521 -3.81 19.97 -27.15
C ASP A 521 -5.24 19.46 -26.93
N LYS A 522 -5.45 18.16 -26.86
CA LYS A 522 -6.78 17.58 -26.58
C LYS A 522 -7.05 17.65 -25.08
N GLU A 523 -7.57 18.82 -24.64
CA GLU A 523 -7.85 19.06 -23.23
C GLU A 523 -8.75 18.00 -22.61
N GLY A 524 -8.43 17.62 -21.38
CA GLY A 524 -9.12 16.60 -20.61
C GLY A 524 -8.29 16.12 -19.43
N PHE A 525 -8.79 15.12 -18.74
CA PHE A 525 -8.14 14.59 -17.54
C PHE A 525 -6.67 14.18 -17.73
N LEU A 526 -6.30 13.71 -18.93
CA LEU A 526 -4.94 13.27 -19.28
C LEU A 526 -4.03 14.40 -19.81
N ARG A 527 -4.59 15.55 -20.14
CA ARG A 527 -3.89 16.67 -20.78
C ARG A 527 -4.14 17.99 -20.07
N ASN A 528 -4.54 17.96 -18.77
CA ASN A 528 -4.57 19.16 -17.95
C ASN A 528 -3.15 19.56 -17.51
N GLU A 529 -3.00 20.77 -17.00
CA GLU A 529 -1.74 21.35 -16.52
C GLU A 529 -0.96 20.40 -15.60
N THR A 530 -1.63 19.86 -14.58
CA THR A 530 -1.03 18.93 -13.61
C THR A 530 -0.49 17.66 -14.28
N SER A 531 -1.28 17.02 -15.13
CA SER A 531 -0.88 15.81 -15.85
C SER A 531 0.30 16.05 -16.80
N LEU A 532 0.32 17.19 -17.48
CA LEU A 532 1.43 17.59 -18.36
C LEU A 532 2.72 17.80 -17.54
N ILE A 533 2.69 18.56 -16.45
CA ILE A 533 3.85 18.80 -15.58
C ILE A 533 4.40 17.47 -15.01
N GLN A 534 3.52 16.57 -14.56
CA GLN A 534 3.91 15.26 -14.06
C GLN A 534 4.60 14.40 -15.14
N THR A 535 4.05 14.41 -16.36
CA THR A 535 4.60 13.68 -17.51
C THR A 535 5.95 14.26 -17.94
N ILE A 536 6.05 15.59 -18.02
CA ILE A 536 7.30 16.32 -18.31
C ILE A 536 8.38 15.94 -17.29
N GLY A 537 8.03 15.84 -16.01
CA GLY A 537 8.95 15.49 -14.93
C GLY A 537 9.59 14.10 -15.05
N ARG A 538 9.07 13.21 -15.91
CA ARG A 538 9.68 11.87 -16.13
C ARG A 538 11.03 11.95 -16.85
N ALA A 539 11.24 12.93 -17.72
CA ALA A 539 12.53 13.16 -18.38
C ALA A 539 13.53 13.94 -17.49
N ALA A 540 13.16 14.40 -16.31
CA ALA A 540 13.98 15.28 -15.46
C ALA A 540 15.11 14.56 -14.70
N ARG A 541 15.27 13.24 -14.86
CA ARG A 541 16.31 12.41 -14.22
C ARG A 541 17.49 12.09 -15.15
N ASN A 542 17.36 12.46 -16.41
CA ASN A 542 18.42 12.31 -17.41
C ASN A 542 19.03 13.66 -17.77
N ILE A 543 20.35 13.73 -17.93
CA ILE A 543 21.05 14.97 -18.32
C ILE A 543 20.62 15.45 -19.71
N ASN A 544 20.27 14.51 -20.61
CA ASN A 544 19.78 14.78 -21.96
C ASN A 544 18.26 14.84 -22.04
N GLY A 545 17.58 15.00 -20.88
CA GLY A 545 16.13 14.97 -20.80
C GLY A 545 15.45 16.01 -21.68
N GLN A 546 14.58 15.57 -22.60
CA GLN A 546 13.77 16.40 -23.46
C GLN A 546 12.31 15.91 -23.46
N VAL A 547 11.40 16.85 -23.73
CA VAL A 547 9.98 16.54 -23.91
C VAL A 547 9.51 17.13 -25.26
N ILE A 548 8.84 16.31 -26.05
CA ILE A 548 8.16 16.76 -27.27
C ILE A 548 6.66 16.68 -27.02
N MET A 549 5.99 17.81 -27.16
CA MET A 549 4.53 17.88 -27.14
C MET A 549 4.03 18.18 -28.56
N TYR A 550 3.18 17.29 -29.07
CA TYR A 550 2.52 17.51 -30.37
C TYR A 550 1.22 18.27 -30.15
N VAL A 551 1.17 19.48 -30.72
CA VAL A 551 0.16 20.49 -30.45
C VAL A 551 -0.15 21.26 -31.75
N ASP A 552 -1.40 21.30 -32.17
CA ASP A 552 -1.86 22.19 -33.25
C ASP A 552 -2.39 23.52 -32.64
N GLU A 553 -3.09 23.45 -31.50
CA GLU A 553 -3.62 24.62 -30.81
C GLU A 553 -3.02 24.76 -29.40
N MET A 554 -2.45 25.92 -29.10
CA MET A 554 -1.87 26.19 -27.77
C MET A 554 -2.97 26.40 -26.73
N THR A 555 -3.35 25.32 -26.03
CA THR A 555 -4.32 25.38 -24.92
C THR A 555 -3.73 26.05 -23.69
N ASP A 556 -4.57 26.47 -22.73
CA ASP A 556 -4.08 27.09 -21.49
C ASP A 556 -3.27 26.10 -20.64
N SER A 557 -3.67 24.82 -20.62
CA SER A 557 -2.93 23.75 -19.96
C SER A 557 -1.51 23.59 -20.53
N VAL A 558 -1.34 23.58 -21.84
CA VAL A 558 -0.03 23.49 -22.51
C VAL A 558 0.82 24.73 -22.24
N LYS A 559 0.23 25.93 -22.36
CA LYS A 559 0.92 27.21 -22.08
C LYS A 559 1.46 27.25 -20.66
N ASN A 560 0.60 26.95 -19.67
CA ASN A 560 0.96 27.00 -18.26
C ASN A 560 2.02 25.96 -17.91
N ALA A 561 1.84 24.69 -18.33
CA ALA A 561 2.82 23.63 -18.07
C ALA A 561 4.20 23.98 -18.66
N THR A 562 4.24 24.51 -19.88
CA THR A 562 5.48 24.92 -20.55
C THR A 562 6.10 26.12 -19.83
N ALA A 563 5.32 27.12 -19.45
CA ALA A 563 5.80 28.31 -18.75
C ALA A 563 6.39 27.97 -17.38
N ILE A 564 5.71 27.13 -16.59
CA ILE A 564 6.18 26.66 -15.28
C ILE A 564 7.48 25.88 -15.42
N THR A 565 7.54 24.93 -16.34
CA THR A 565 8.74 24.12 -16.60
C THR A 565 9.92 25.00 -17.02
N ASN A 566 9.73 25.92 -17.94
CA ASN A 566 10.78 26.84 -18.39
C ASN A 566 11.24 27.80 -17.28
N LYS A 567 10.33 28.28 -16.43
CA LYS A 567 10.67 29.09 -15.25
C LYS A 567 11.55 28.31 -14.29
N ARG A 568 11.16 27.08 -13.94
CA ARG A 568 11.93 26.19 -13.06
C ARG A 568 13.32 25.92 -13.65
N ARG A 569 13.38 25.54 -14.94
CA ARG A 569 14.63 25.29 -15.66
C ARG A 569 15.59 26.48 -15.60
N LYS A 570 15.11 27.71 -15.83
CA LYS A 570 15.94 28.93 -15.72
C LYS A 570 16.53 29.13 -14.33
N ILE A 571 15.72 28.89 -13.28
CA ILE A 571 16.17 29.00 -11.88
C ILE A 571 17.27 27.98 -11.60
N GLN A 572 17.08 26.73 -12.04
CA GLN A 572 18.01 25.63 -11.85
C GLN A 572 19.36 25.87 -12.58
N ILE A 573 19.31 26.32 -13.83
CA ILE A 573 20.52 26.65 -14.60
C ILE A 573 21.30 27.76 -13.89
N LYS A 574 20.62 28.86 -13.52
CA LYS A 574 21.26 29.99 -12.83
C LYS A 574 21.89 29.58 -11.50
N TYR A 575 21.23 28.67 -10.77
CA TYR A 575 21.78 28.14 -9.53
C TYR A 575 23.03 27.30 -9.77
N ASN A 576 23.01 26.41 -10.76
CA ASN A 576 24.16 25.57 -11.12
C ASN A 576 25.36 26.42 -11.54
N GLU A 577 25.14 27.42 -12.39
CA GLU A 577 26.20 28.37 -12.83
C GLU A 577 26.82 29.12 -11.64
N LYS A 578 25.98 29.64 -10.74
CA LYS A 578 26.44 30.36 -9.54
C LYS A 578 27.27 29.49 -8.60
N HIS A 579 27.00 28.19 -8.50
CA HIS A 579 27.63 27.28 -7.55
C HIS A 579 28.64 26.32 -8.22
N GLY A 580 28.86 26.45 -9.53
CA GLY A 580 29.81 25.60 -10.28
C GLY A 580 29.37 24.13 -10.31
N ILE A 581 28.04 23.84 -10.26
CA ILE A 581 27.52 22.47 -10.24
C ILE A 581 27.43 21.95 -11.65
N VAL A 582 28.06 20.80 -11.90
CA VAL A 582 27.91 20.04 -13.14
C VAL A 582 26.80 18.98 -12.95
N PRO A 583 25.70 19.02 -13.72
CA PRO A 583 24.63 18.04 -13.61
C PRO A 583 25.11 16.61 -13.85
N LYS A 584 24.62 15.66 -13.06
CA LYS A 584 24.91 14.23 -13.23
C LYS A 584 23.61 13.44 -13.28
N THR A 585 23.49 12.55 -14.26
CA THR A 585 22.36 11.60 -14.33
C THR A 585 22.33 10.75 -13.06
N THR A 586 21.16 10.56 -12.49
CA THR A 586 20.98 9.66 -11.33
C THR A 586 21.22 8.21 -11.80
N THR A 587 21.99 7.45 -11.04
CA THR A 587 22.13 6.00 -11.25
C THR A 587 21.42 5.30 -10.10
N ARG A 588 20.46 4.44 -10.44
CA ARG A 588 19.84 3.52 -9.49
C ARG A 588 20.28 2.12 -9.86
N ALA A 589 20.88 1.40 -8.92
CA ALA A 589 21.23 0.00 -9.14
C ALA A 589 19.97 -0.78 -9.57
N LEU A 590 20.08 -1.50 -10.67
CA LEU A 590 19.07 -2.51 -11.02
C LEU A 590 19.18 -3.58 -9.95
N LYS A 591 18.07 -3.91 -9.28
CA LYS A 591 18.04 -5.14 -8.47
C LYS A 591 18.35 -6.28 -9.45
N ASP A 592 19.34 -7.10 -9.12
CA ASP A 592 19.53 -8.34 -9.86
C ASP A 592 18.15 -9.03 -9.88
N LYS A 593 17.71 -9.47 -11.06
CA LYS A 593 16.64 -10.47 -11.09
C LYS A 593 17.11 -11.50 -10.09
N GLN A 594 16.43 -11.68 -8.97
CA GLN A 594 16.47 -12.99 -8.35
C GLN A 594 16.07 -13.88 -9.52
N GLU A 595 17.07 -14.51 -10.11
CA GLU A 595 16.84 -15.65 -10.96
C GLU A 595 15.86 -16.46 -10.12
N SER A 596 14.60 -16.57 -10.58
CA SER A 596 13.80 -17.72 -10.20
C SER A 596 14.83 -18.84 -10.34
N LYS A 597 15.31 -19.36 -9.21
CA LYS A 597 16.21 -20.50 -9.25
C LYS A 597 15.46 -21.47 -10.14
N ASP A 598 15.87 -21.55 -11.41
CA ASP A 598 15.57 -22.73 -12.20
C ASP A 598 16.10 -23.83 -11.30
N PHE A 599 15.19 -24.48 -10.60
CA PHE A 599 15.53 -25.55 -9.70
C PHE A 599 16.02 -26.64 -10.64
N ASP A 600 17.34 -26.72 -10.77
CA ASP A 600 17.98 -27.74 -11.59
C ASP A 600 17.73 -29.08 -10.91
N ILE A 601 16.60 -29.68 -11.33
CA ILE A 601 16.14 -30.97 -10.81
C ILE A 601 17.17 -32.08 -11.13
N GLU A 602 17.98 -31.90 -12.18
CA GLU A 602 18.99 -32.88 -12.58
C GLU A 602 20.19 -32.98 -11.61
N GLY A 603 20.42 -31.96 -10.77
CA GLY A 603 21.53 -31.97 -9.79
C GLY A 603 21.11 -32.06 -8.31
N THR A 604 19.81 -32.02 -7.99
CA THR A 604 19.35 -32.00 -6.60
C THR A 604 18.86 -33.38 -6.15
N ASP A 605 19.36 -33.85 -5.01
CA ASP A 605 18.88 -35.10 -4.38
C ASP A 605 17.46 -34.85 -3.77
N ILE A 606 16.45 -35.05 -4.61
CA ILE A 606 15.04 -34.77 -4.33
C ILE A 606 14.51 -35.55 -3.12
N SER A 607 15.16 -36.68 -2.77
CA SER A 607 14.78 -37.51 -1.62
C SER A 607 14.99 -36.78 -0.27
N LYS A 608 15.74 -35.68 -0.26
CA LYS A 608 16.03 -34.86 0.93
C LYS A 608 15.10 -33.66 1.10
N ILE A 609 14.20 -33.40 0.15
CA ILE A 609 13.24 -32.28 0.23
C ILE A 609 12.09 -32.70 1.16
N PRO A 610 11.76 -31.91 2.20
CA PRO A 610 10.61 -32.17 3.06
C PRO A 610 9.30 -32.24 2.25
N LYS A 611 8.38 -33.14 2.64
CA LYS A 611 7.12 -33.40 1.90
C LYS A 611 6.27 -32.14 1.70
N ASP A 612 6.35 -31.18 2.60
CA ASP A 612 5.58 -29.93 2.54
C ASP A 612 6.22 -28.92 1.58
N GLU A 613 7.55 -28.83 1.54
CA GLU A 613 8.27 -28.03 0.52
C GLU A 613 8.10 -28.62 -0.87
N LEU A 614 8.05 -29.95 -1.00
CA LEU A 614 7.77 -30.61 -2.27
C LEU A 614 6.36 -30.32 -2.79
N ARG A 615 5.37 -30.17 -1.91
CA ARG A 615 4.00 -29.77 -2.28
C ARG A 615 3.92 -28.33 -2.77
N LEU A 616 4.62 -27.41 -2.09
CA LEU A 616 4.71 -26.02 -2.50
C LEU A 616 5.41 -25.91 -3.86
N LEU A 617 6.55 -26.56 -4.02
CA LEU A 617 7.28 -26.57 -5.29
C LEU A 617 6.43 -27.11 -6.46
N ILE A 618 5.68 -28.20 -6.24
CA ILE A 618 4.77 -28.73 -7.26
C ILE A 618 3.66 -27.72 -7.59
N SER A 619 3.11 -27.04 -6.59
CA SER A 619 2.06 -26.02 -6.80
C SER A 619 2.58 -24.84 -7.61
N ASP A 620 3.80 -24.36 -7.32
CA ASP A 620 4.43 -23.25 -8.02
C ASP A 620 4.72 -23.62 -9.48
N LEU A 621 5.28 -24.81 -9.71
CA LEU A 621 5.52 -25.33 -11.06
C LEU A 621 4.21 -25.56 -11.85
N GLU A 622 3.11 -25.95 -11.20
CA GLU A 622 1.79 -26.07 -11.84
C GLU A 622 1.24 -24.69 -12.26
N ASN A 623 1.48 -23.66 -11.48
CA ASN A 623 1.09 -22.31 -11.84
C ASN A 623 1.92 -21.76 -13.00
N ASP A 624 3.25 -21.96 -12.94
CA ASP A 624 4.16 -21.58 -14.02
C ASP A 624 3.84 -22.30 -15.33
N MET A 625 3.48 -23.58 -15.26
CA MET A 625 3.06 -24.37 -16.43
C MET A 625 1.78 -23.80 -17.05
N LYS A 626 0.79 -23.44 -16.23
CA LYS A 626 -0.46 -22.83 -16.71
C LYS A 626 -0.20 -21.47 -17.35
N GLU A 627 0.70 -20.71 -16.76
CA GLU A 627 1.09 -19.39 -17.27
C GLU A 627 1.85 -19.52 -18.62
N ALA A 628 2.80 -20.44 -18.72
CA ALA A 628 3.49 -20.73 -19.97
C ALA A 628 2.52 -21.20 -21.08
N ALA A 629 1.56 -22.06 -20.73
CA ALA A 629 0.52 -22.51 -21.65
C ALA A 629 -0.40 -21.36 -22.11
N ALA A 630 -0.78 -20.46 -21.19
CA ALA A 630 -1.57 -19.28 -21.53
C ALA A 630 -0.83 -18.30 -22.44
N LYS A 631 0.50 -18.22 -22.32
CA LYS A 631 1.39 -17.42 -23.19
C LYS A 631 1.75 -18.13 -24.50
N LEU A 632 1.19 -19.32 -24.78
CA LEU A 632 1.47 -20.16 -25.94
C LEU A 632 2.95 -20.64 -26.03
N ASP A 633 3.67 -20.60 -24.93
CA ASP A 633 5.02 -21.16 -24.80
C ASP A 633 4.93 -22.65 -24.48
N PHE A 634 4.62 -23.42 -25.52
CA PHE A 634 4.37 -24.86 -25.38
C PHE A 634 5.63 -25.67 -25.02
N GLU A 635 6.82 -25.20 -25.40
CA GLU A 635 8.08 -25.86 -25.04
C GLU A 635 8.34 -25.72 -23.53
N ARG A 636 8.19 -24.54 -22.98
CA ARG A 636 8.32 -24.29 -21.53
C ARG A 636 7.23 -25.00 -20.73
N ALA A 637 5.98 -24.96 -21.21
CA ALA A 637 4.87 -25.67 -20.56
C ALA A 637 5.09 -27.20 -20.55
N ALA A 638 5.64 -27.78 -21.62
CA ALA A 638 5.97 -29.20 -21.70
C ALA A 638 7.12 -29.57 -20.74
N SER A 639 8.18 -28.75 -20.66
CA SER A 639 9.29 -28.94 -19.72
C SER A 639 8.81 -28.91 -18.27
N LEU A 640 8.01 -27.93 -17.90
CA LEU A 640 7.43 -27.82 -16.54
C LEU A 640 6.50 -28.99 -16.22
N ARG A 641 5.68 -29.45 -17.17
CA ARG A 641 4.84 -30.64 -17.00
C ARG A 641 5.68 -31.89 -16.69
N ASP A 642 6.78 -32.07 -17.40
CA ASP A 642 7.64 -33.22 -17.25
C ASP A 642 8.39 -33.19 -15.91
N GLN A 643 8.79 -31.99 -15.44
CA GLN A 643 9.32 -31.76 -14.10
C GLN A 643 8.28 -32.09 -13.01
N ILE A 644 7.04 -31.63 -13.15
CA ILE A 644 5.93 -31.94 -12.22
C ILE A 644 5.66 -33.44 -12.19
N ALA A 645 5.70 -34.13 -13.34
CA ALA A 645 5.49 -35.57 -13.42
C ALA A 645 6.59 -36.34 -12.68
N THR A 646 7.83 -35.91 -12.79
CA THR A 646 8.98 -36.48 -12.06
C THR A 646 8.83 -36.33 -10.55
N LEU A 647 8.49 -35.13 -10.07
CA LEU A 647 8.26 -34.84 -8.65
C LEU A 647 7.04 -35.58 -8.08
N LYS A 648 5.95 -35.75 -8.87
CA LYS A 648 4.77 -36.53 -8.48
C LYS A 648 5.01 -38.06 -8.53
N GLY A 649 5.86 -38.52 -9.43
CA GLY A 649 6.24 -39.94 -9.52
C GLY A 649 6.94 -40.46 -8.26
N LEU A 650 7.81 -39.65 -7.70
CA LEU A 650 8.51 -39.93 -6.44
C LEU A 650 7.59 -39.96 -5.21
N LYS A 651 6.42 -39.33 -5.28
CA LYS A 651 5.40 -39.36 -4.20
C LYS A 651 4.67 -40.70 -4.09
N LYS A 652 4.73 -41.57 -5.12
CA LYS A 652 4.08 -42.89 -5.12
C LYS A 652 4.99 -43.99 -4.58
N GLU A 653 6.29 -43.75 -4.49
CA GLU A 653 7.28 -44.74 -4.04
C GLU A 653 7.77 -44.50 -2.60
N SER A 654 7.33 -43.46 -1.92
CA SER A 654 7.62 -43.12 -0.52
C SER A 654 6.34 -42.99 0.30
#